data_7fcd1da6ed0cd5ccdeba57adb4136d8f
#
_entry.id   7fcd1da6ed0cd5ccdeba57adb4136d8f
#
_cell.length_a   1.000
_cell.length_b   1.000
_cell.length_c   1.000
_cell.angle_alpha   90.00
_cell.angle_beta   90.00
_cell.angle_gamma   90.00
#
_symmetry.space_group_name_H-M   'P 1'
#
loop_
_entity.id
_entity.type
_entity.pdbx_description
1 polymer ?
#
loop_
_entity_poly.entity_id
_entity_poly.type
_entity_poly.pdbx_seq_one_letter_code
_entity_poly.pdbx_strand_id
1 'polypeptide(L)'
;MHLRAFSLLSLLFVPATAASQDLSGRCATPDSIAVRGNVRTDYGSIVADAGLISGAQLNYRMLQRSIRELYSTGQFEQVGIACDLSPTGDHAVLLLNVKERPVLEGVQVRGVARLSERTITDLVDLPTIRPIDPSAVAKAIHQIDSTYEKAGYYLARVRAESTVVSEGTVGLTFIVEEGRRLALSGLRVIGNEHVSAEEIAGAMKTRPEGFWFFRSGEVSDDEYAVDLAERIPALYARRGFIDFQVVRDTLHIDREHGKALLELTVEEGPQYKVGDFEVVGGRHFSDDELGQYYPFADQSRPLASRVTDFLRRRDPVPLDVFDQAAWEGATGSVQQAYGNDGYIYAQVRPVVERRVTPDSTHYVDLRWEVAEGAPAIINRVEIVGNDYTTESCIRDQLVILPGDVFNQQRLIQSWQSLGNLGFFDTPMEAPDTRRVNEQGDIDLIFRVKEKRTGNVNFGASMGQGTGFGGFIGLDQPNLFGQCKRGALRWQFGRYFNDFNLTYSDPRIRKSMFSGSVTVYRTMARYYIADLGRSLRTGGQLQLGLPVPWDNWSRLFVSYAGEGVRFGDTGLLGQTGDQYGNSSFRSTVGISYGRDTRIGNPFPTAGGSQTVNLAFTGGPFGGTSSFQRYTTETTAYVPVAQLGGTRPGDQPMIMVAGLSTRTGAVFGSTGPFFFSQEFALGGVQYGERLRGYEEFSITPEGYLTGTGTFNATRQSFGKAYFSTTAELGLRMNQSLYVNTFAEAGNVWARAREIDPTRLFRSIGFGASIITPFGPLGLDYAFGLDRLDQSGRRAPKWQLHFRFGQIF
;
A
#
# COMPACT_ATOMS: atom_id res chain seq x y z
N MET A 1 -18.03 64.18 22.28
CA MET A 1 -18.46 65.54 21.81
C MET A 1 -18.45 65.55 20.30
N HIS A 2 -19.53 65.41 19.67
CA HIS A 2 -20.13 66.01 18.48
C HIS A 2 -21.34 65.18 18.05
N LEU A 3 -22.48 65.61 18.55
CA LEU A 3 -23.81 65.29 17.99
C LEU A 3 -23.88 65.79 16.55
N ARG A 4 -24.44 65.02 15.63
CA ARG A 4 -25.07 65.48 14.42
C ARG A 4 -26.45 64.89 14.30
N ALA A 5 -27.38 65.87 14.13
CA ALA A 5 -28.81 65.73 14.12
C ALA A 5 -29.34 64.85 13.00
N PHE A 6 -30.31 63.99 13.36
CA PHE A 6 -31.19 63.28 12.40
C PHE A 6 -32.35 64.24 12.06
N SER A 7 -32.42 64.67 10.79
CA SER A 7 -33.61 65.37 10.25
C SER A 7 -34.61 64.28 9.83
N LEU A 8 -35.73 64.22 10.49
CA LEU A 8 -36.94 63.52 10.08
C LEU A 8 -37.51 64.22 8.83
N LEU A 9 -37.45 63.53 7.68
CA LEU A 9 -38.22 63.93 6.49
C LEU A 9 -39.48 63.03 6.46
N SER A 10 -40.60 63.61 6.84
CA SER A 10 -41.94 63.03 6.74
C SER A 10 -42.32 62.87 5.25
N LEU A 11 -42.24 61.66 4.72
CA LEU A 11 -42.82 61.32 3.43
C LEU A 11 -44.35 61.18 3.61
N LEU A 12 -45.05 62.09 3.03
CA LEU A 12 -46.47 61.98 2.76
C LEU A 12 -46.74 60.79 1.83
N PHE A 13 -47.36 59.79 2.40
CA PHE A 13 -47.93 58.65 1.63
C PHE A 13 -49.19 59.20 0.93
N VAL A 14 -49.09 59.56 -0.35
CA VAL A 14 -50.24 59.69 -1.24
C VAL A 14 -50.60 58.21 -1.65
N PRO A 15 -51.83 57.78 -1.40
CA PRO A 15 -52.25 56.49 -1.95
C PRO A 15 -52.32 56.61 -3.47
N ALA A 16 -51.36 56.06 -4.17
CA ALA A 16 -51.53 55.91 -5.61
C ALA A 16 -52.68 54.88 -5.80
N THR A 17 -53.79 55.40 -6.17
CA THR A 17 -54.88 54.64 -6.76
C THR A 17 -54.25 53.85 -7.95
N ALA A 18 -54.17 52.57 -7.83
CA ALA A 18 -53.82 51.67 -8.92
C ALA A 18 -54.88 51.85 -9.99
N ALA A 19 -54.65 52.73 -10.93
CA ALA A 19 -55.45 52.84 -12.15
C ALA A 19 -55.19 51.43 -12.83
N SER A 20 -56.26 50.71 -12.94
CA SER A 20 -56.27 49.56 -13.83
C SER A 20 -55.94 50.10 -15.21
N GLN A 21 -54.73 49.78 -15.72
CA GLN A 21 -54.39 50.06 -17.11
C GLN A 21 -55.22 49.10 -17.95
N ASP A 22 -56.47 49.40 -18.19
CA ASP A 22 -57.27 48.74 -19.21
C ASP A 22 -56.72 49.17 -20.54
N LEU A 23 -56.40 48.15 -21.40
CA LEU A 23 -56.08 48.41 -22.77
C LEU A 23 -57.30 49.12 -23.41
N SER A 24 -57.07 50.35 -23.84
CA SER A 24 -58.12 51.11 -24.46
C SER A 24 -58.02 51.02 -25.99
N GLY A 25 -59.16 50.99 -26.64
CA GLY A 25 -59.27 50.95 -28.12
C GLY A 25 -59.31 49.54 -28.70
N ARG A 26 -59.14 49.40 -30.01
CA ARG A 26 -59.22 48.13 -30.75
C ARG A 26 -58.25 47.07 -30.30
N CYS A 27 -57.12 47.45 -29.72
CA CYS A 27 -56.14 46.49 -29.15
C CYS A 27 -56.67 45.74 -27.93
N ALA A 28 -57.76 46.16 -27.30
CA ALA A 28 -58.39 45.41 -26.20
C ALA A 28 -59.19 44.18 -26.69
N THR A 29 -59.60 44.19 -27.97
CA THR A 29 -60.30 43.02 -28.62
C THR A 29 -59.71 42.86 -30.02
N PRO A 30 -58.52 42.20 -30.13
CA PRO A 30 -57.82 42.00 -31.40
C PRO A 30 -58.59 41.06 -32.29
N ASP A 31 -58.73 41.39 -33.55
CA ASP A 31 -59.47 40.59 -34.56
C ASP A 31 -58.71 39.31 -34.93
N SER A 32 -57.39 39.36 -34.83
CA SER A 32 -56.51 38.22 -35.09
C SER A 32 -55.22 38.27 -34.27
N ILE A 33 -54.57 37.14 -34.13
CA ILE A 33 -53.26 36.99 -33.48
C ILE A 33 -52.27 36.53 -34.56
N ALA A 34 -51.12 37.14 -34.61
CA ALA A 34 -50.02 36.74 -35.45
C ALA A 34 -48.78 36.45 -34.62
N VAL A 35 -48.01 35.45 -35.04
CA VAL A 35 -46.73 35.10 -34.39
C VAL A 35 -45.59 35.41 -35.37
N ARG A 36 -44.55 36.02 -34.88
CA ARG A 36 -43.31 36.28 -35.65
C ARG A 36 -42.09 35.79 -34.91
N GLY A 37 -41.16 35.24 -35.66
CA GLY A 37 -39.88 34.79 -35.12
C GLY A 37 -39.87 33.33 -34.61
N ASN A 38 -40.95 32.61 -34.79
CA ASN A 38 -41.02 31.19 -34.56
C ASN A 38 -40.35 30.43 -35.74
N VAL A 39 -39.51 29.46 -35.44
CA VAL A 39 -38.80 28.64 -36.44
C VAL A 39 -39.19 27.15 -36.29
N ARG A 40 -39.31 26.66 -35.10
CA ARG A 40 -39.59 25.26 -34.78
C ARG A 40 -40.96 25.06 -34.17
N THR A 41 -41.39 25.96 -33.35
CA THR A 41 -42.67 25.85 -32.67
C THR A 41 -43.78 26.35 -33.58
N ASP A 42 -44.79 25.55 -33.77
CA ASP A 42 -45.89 25.91 -34.65
C ASP A 42 -46.75 27.01 -34.06
N TYR A 43 -47.40 27.78 -34.93
CA TYR A 43 -48.25 28.92 -34.58
C TYR A 43 -49.32 28.52 -33.53
N GLY A 44 -50.00 27.39 -33.77
CA GLY A 44 -51.13 26.96 -32.93
C GLY A 44 -50.67 26.65 -31.49
N SER A 45 -49.51 26.01 -31.33
CA SER A 45 -48.89 25.71 -30.01
C SER A 45 -48.56 27.02 -29.27
N ILE A 46 -47.92 27.97 -29.94
CA ILE A 46 -47.57 29.27 -29.29
C ILE A 46 -48.79 30.02 -28.81
N VAL A 47 -49.85 30.08 -29.64
CA VAL A 47 -51.08 30.78 -29.27
C VAL A 47 -51.83 30.08 -28.16
N ALA A 48 -51.86 28.74 -28.19
CA ALA A 48 -52.45 27.90 -27.14
C ALA A 48 -51.72 28.06 -25.80
N ASP A 49 -50.39 27.98 -25.81
CA ASP A 49 -49.53 28.14 -24.61
C ASP A 49 -49.66 29.58 -24.06
N ALA A 50 -49.85 30.61 -24.93
CA ALA A 50 -50.09 31.97 -24.51
C ALA A 50 -51.49 32.15 -23.89
N GLY A 51 -52.39 31.20 -24.09
CA GLY A 51 -53.79 31.30 -23.62
C GLY A 51 -54.56 32.46 -24.20
N LEU A 52 -54.22 32.89 -25.42
CA LEU A 52 -54.83 34.02 -26.10
C LEU A 52 -55.87 33.53 -27.14
N ILE A 53 -57.00 34.20 -27.21
CA ILE A 53 -58.10 33.92 -28.12
C ILE A 53 -58.43 35.14 -28.93
N SER A 54 -58.48 35.04 -30.23
CA SER A 54 -58.90 36.14 -31.12
C SER A 54 -60.31 36.59 -30.78
N GLY A 55 -60.54 37.89 -30.77
CA GLY A 55 -61.82 38.46 -30.44
C GLY A 55 -62.19 38.54 -28.95
N ALA A 56 -61.36 37.97 -28.08
CA ALA A 56 -61.53 38.03 -26.62
C ALA A 56 -61.07 39.37 -26.07
N GLN A 57 -61.75 39.83 -25.00
CA GLN A 57 -61.33 41.08 -24.32
C GLN A 57 -60.07 40.88 -23.53
N LEU A 58 -58.99 41.51 -23.90
CA LEU A 58 -57.68 41.44 -23.28
C LEU A 58 -57.47 42.57 -22.25
N ASN A 59 -56.80 42.24 -21.18
CA ASN A 59 -56.29 43.24 -20.21
C ASN A 59 -54.79 43.01 -19.99
N TYR A 60 -54.14 43.99 -19.39
CA TYR A 60 -52.70 43.95 -19.17
C TYR A 60 -52.26 42.76 -18.33
N ARG A 61 -53.07 42.29 -17.38
CA ARG A 61 -52.77 41.10 -16.55
C ARG A 61 -52.76 39.81 -17.37
N MET A 62 -53.70 39.70 -18.35
CA MET A 62 -53.76 38.57 -19.28
C MET A 62 -52.50 38.54 -20.16
N LEU A 63 -52.09 39.67 -20.72
CA LEU A 63 -50.87 39.73 -21.55
C LEU A 63 -49.61 39.41 -20.72
N GLN A 64 -49.49 39.90 -19.51
CA GLN A 64 -48.40 39.54 -18.61
C GLN A 64 -48.41 38.03 -18.24
N ARG A 65 -49.59 37.46 -18.10
CA ARG A 65 -49.76 36.04 -17.87
C ARG A 65 -49.31 35.23 -19.10
N SER A 66 -49.80 35.59 -20.29
CA SER A 66 -49.39 34.97 -21.54
C SER A 66 -47.87 35.00 -21.75
N ILE A 67 -47.23 36.14 -21.49
CA ILE A 67 -45.76 36.24 -21.54
C ILE A 67 -45.10 35.26 -20.55
N ARG A 68 -45.60 35.21 -19.31
CA ARG A 68 -45.06 34.29 -18.29
C ARG A 68 -45.29 32.82 -18.66
N GLU A 69 -46.47 32.46 -19.18
CA GLU A 69 -46.76 31.07 -19.61
C GLU A 69 -45.83 30.67 -20.77
N LEU A 70 -45.63 31.56 -21.77
CA LEU A 70 -44.66 31.29 -22.83
C LEU A 70 -43.23 31.15 -22.33
N TYR A 71 -42.76 31.98 -21.40
CA TYR A 71 -41.43 31.79 -20.75
C TYR A 71 -41.34 30.48 -19.94
N SER A 72 -42.45 30.11 -19.28
CA SER A 72 -42.50 28.89 -18.46
C SER A 72 -42.33 27.60 -19.29
N THR A 73 -42.64 27.63 -20.58
CA THR A 73 -42.39 26.48 -21.52
C THR A 73 -40.89 26.22 -21.70
N GLY A 74 -40.02 27.19 -21.35
CA GLY A 74 -38.57 27.08 -21.54
C GLY A 74 -38.11 27.21 -22.99
N GLN A 75 -39.04 27.34 -23.95
CA GLN A 75 -38.73 27.34 -25.38
C GLN A 75 -38.28 28.68 -25.94
N PHE A 76 -38.58 29.78 -25.25
CA PHE A 76 -38.34 31.10 -25.77
C PHE A 76 -37.26 31.86 -24.96
N GLU A 77 -36.38 32.59 -25.67
CA GLU A 77 -35.39 33.48 -25.13
C GLU A 77 -35.98 34.88 -24.92
N GLN A 78 -36.82 35.30 -25.88
CA GLN A 78 -37.51 36.59 -25.81
C GLN A 78 -38.98 36.40 -26.25
N VAL A 79 -39.86 37.04 -25.51
CA VAL A 79 -41.30 37.10 -25.83
C VAL A 79 -41.73 38.54 -25.69
N GLY A 80 -42.28 39.12 -26.76
CA GLY A 80 -42.85 40.45 -26.77
C GLY A 80 -44.25 40.41 -27.37
N ILE A 81 -45.14 41.20 -26.85
CA ILE A 81 -46.48 41.36 -27.39
C ILE A 81 -46.61 42.78 -27.86
N ALA A 82 -47.02 42.99 -29.13
CA ALA A 82 -47.29 44.26 -29.70
C ALA A 82 -48.66 44.21 -30.33
N CYS A 83 -49.31 45.34 -30.50
CA CYS A 83 -50.55 45.46 -31.25
C CYS A 83 -50.29 46.30 -32.49
N ASP A 84 -50.64 45.74 -33.67
CA ASP A 84 -50.52 46.42 -34.94
C ASP A 84 -51.94 46.74 -35.47
N LEU A 85 -52.12 48.03 -35.83
CA LEU A 85 -53.40 48.51 -36.30
C LEU A 85 -53.38 48.70 -37.83
N SER A 86 -54.40 48.25 -38.52
CA SER A 86 -54.56 48.51 -39.95
C SER A 86 -54.46 50.06 -40.24
N PRO A 87 -53.93 50.47 -41.41
CA PRO A 87 -53.81 51.85 -41.76
C PRO A 87 -55.20 52.61 -41.73
N THR A 88 -56.31 51.93 -41.86
CA THR A 88 -57.67 52.43 -41.73
C THR A 88 -58.17 52.41 -40.27
N GLY A 89 -57.50 51.80 -39.34
CA GLY A 89 -57.89 51.64 -37.93
C GLY A 89 -59.01 50.58 -37.71
N ASP A 90 -59.48 49.93 -38.72
CA ASP A 90 -60.63 49.01 -38.64
C ASP A 90 -60.30 47.60 -38.11
N HIS A 91 -59.04 47.19 -38.22
CA HIS A 91 -58.61 45.88 -37.78
C HIS A 91 -57.35 45.96 -36.85
N ALA A 92 -57.36 45.20 -35.76
CA ALA A 92 -56.26 45.08 -34.82
C ALA A 92 -55.67 43.66 -34.85
N VAL A 93 -54.38 43.56 -35.07
CA VAL A 93 -53.64 42.34 -35.02
C VAL A 93 -52.73 42.31 -33.78
N LEU A 94 -52.89 41.34 -32.87
CA LEU A 94 -52.00 41.11 -31.78
C LEU A 94 -50.78 40.35 -32.26
N LEU A 95 -49.63 40.99 -32.23
CA LEU A 95 -48.39 40.40 -32.74
C LEU A 95 -47.55 39.84 -31.57
N LEU A 96 -47.39 38.54 -31.52
CA LEU A 96 -46.47 37.87 -30.61
C LEU A 96 -45.10 37.74 -31.30
N ASN A 97 -44.16 38.55 -30.86
CA ASN A 97 -42.78 38.47 -31.32
C ASN A 97 -42.04 37.50 -30.39
N VAL A 98 -41.64 36.37 -30.87
CA VAL A 98 -40.92 35.34 -30.11
C VAL A 98 -39.55 35.14 -30.71
N LYS A 99 -38.58 34.90 -29.83
CA LYS A 99 -37.28 34.37 -30.23
C LYS A 99 -37.07 33.06 -29.51
N GLU A 100 -36.99 31.96 -30.28
CA GLU A 100 -36.79 30.63 -29.71
C GLU A 100 -35.38 30.43 -29.17
N ARG A 101 -35.30 29.72 -28.05
CA ARG A 101 -33.99 29.29 -27.53
C ARG A 101 -33.38 28.24 -28.47
N PRO A 102 -32.07 28.29 -28.70
CA PRO A 102 -31.39 27.24 -29.49
C PRO A 102 -31.48 25.88 -28.79
N VAL A 103 -31.51 24.85 -29.60
CA VAL A 103 -31.52 23.46 -29.14
C VAL A 103 -30.09 22.99 -28.96
N LEU A 104 -29.85 22.24 -27.88
CA LEU A 104 -28.56 21.63 -27.60
C LEU A 104 -28.37 20.37 -28.45
N GLU A 105 -27.39 20.36 -29.35
CA GLU A 105 -27.01 19.19 -30.13
C GLU A 105 -26.11 18.24 -29.34
N GLY A 106 -25.15 18.80 -28.63
CA GLY A 106 -24.20 18.01 -27.83
C GLY A 106 -23.35 18.85 -26.91
N VAL A 107 -22.71 18.19 -25.98
CA VAL A 107 -21.79 18.77 -25.01
C VAL A 107 -20.39 18.27 -25.25
N GLN A 108 -19.41 19.15 -25.25
CA GLN A 108 -17.99 18.84 -25.26
C GLN A 108 -17.30 19.45 -24.05
N VAL A 109 -16.25 18.79 -23.56
CA VAL A 109 -15.41 19.31 -22.50
C VAL A 109 -13.99 19.45 -23.03
N ARG A 110 -13.31 20.56 -22.73
CA ARG A 110 -11.94 20.83 -23.16
C ARG A 110 -11.09 21.38 -22.02
N GLY A 111 -9.79 21.13 -22.08
CA GLY A 111 -8.83 21.66 -21.09
C GLY A 111 -8.66 20.78 -19.85
N VAL A 112 -9.27 19.57 -19.86
CA VAL A 112 -9.18 18.61 -18.76
C VAL A 112 -7.93 17.75 -18.95
N ALA A 113 -7.01 17.77 -18.01
CA ALA A 113 -5.76 17.00 -18.04
C ALA A 113 -5.51 16.20 -16.74
N ARG A 114 -6.10 16.63 -15.63
CA ARG A 114 -5.90 16.05 -14.30
C ARG A 114 -7.02 15.14 -13.84
N LEU A 115 -8.26 15.54 -14.11
CA LEU A 115 -9.42 14.67 -13.96
C LEU A 115 -9.72 13.96 -15.28
N SER A 116 -10.52 12.91 -15.26
CA SER A 116 -10.90 12.28 -16.53
C SER A 116 -12.01 13.11 -17.22
N GLU A 117 -11.93 13.26 -18.54
CA GLU A 117 -12.95 13.91 -19.34
C GLU A 117 -14.32 13.27 -19.13
N ARG A 118 -14.34 11.94 -18.98
CA ARG A 118 -15.56 11.19 -18.69
C ARG A 118 -16.19 11.59 -17.35
N THR A 119 -15.38 11.75 -16.30
CA THR A 119 -15.88 12.17 -14.98
C THR A 119 -16.59 13.53 -15.07
N ILE A 120 -16.02 14.47 -15.82
CA ILE A 120 -16.61 15.80 -15.99
C ILE A 120 -17.86 15.73 -16.88
N THR A 121 -17.84 14.93 -17.94
CA THR A 121 -18.98 14.77 -18.83
C THR A 121 -20.17 14.12 -18.10
N ASP A 122 -19.91 13.14 -17.24
CA ASP A 122 -20.94 12.47 -16.43
C ASP A 122 -21.60 13.40 -15.39
N LEU A 123 -20.93 14.50 -14.99
CA LEU A 123 -21.48 15.54 -14.11
C LEU A 123 -22.40 16.50 -14.85
N VAL A 124 -22.27 16.62 -16.17
CA VAL A 124 -23.05 17.55 -16.98
C VAL A 124 -24.34 16.87 -17.43
N ASP A 125 -25.38 16.97 -16.58
CA ASP A 125 -26.72 16.45 -16.89
C ASP A 125 -27.53 17.45 -17.73
N LEU A 126 -27.14 17.65 -18.98
CA LEU A 126 -27.83 18.50 -19.94
C LEU A 126 -28.48 17.64 -21.02
N PRO A 127 -29.84 17.60 -21.07
CA PRO A 127 -30.52 16.80 -22.08
C PRO A 127 -30.31 17.38 -23.49
N THR A 128 -29.84 16.58 -24.41
CA THR A 128 -29.70 16.90 -25.82
C THR A 128 -31.07 16.95 -26.51
N ILE A 129 -31.16 17.64 -27.67
CA ILE A 129 -32.38 17.80 -28.48
C ILE A 129 -33.48 18.57 -27.73
N ARG A 130 -33.11 19.39 -26.76
CA ARG A 130 -34.01 20.30 -26.02
C ARG A 130 -33.44 21.73 -26.00
N PRO A 131 -34.32 22.73 -25.83
CA PRO A 131 -33.87 24.10 -25.66
C PRO A 131 -32.91 24.25 -24.50
N ILE A 132 -31.85 25.03 -24.68
CA ILE A 132 -30.84 25.23 -23.61
C ILE A 132 -31.47 26.01 -22.48
N ASP A 133 -31.37 25.50 -21.25
CA ASP A 133 -31.69 26.20 -20.02
C ASP A 133 -30.41 26.81 -19.44
N PRO A 134 -30.31 28.14 -19.41
CA PRO A 134 -29.14 28.81 -18.82
C PRO A 134 -28.93 28.48 -17.35
N SER A 135 -29.99 28.16 -16.60
CA SER A 135 -29.89 27.80 -15.20
C SER A 135 -29.26 26.42 -15.05
N ALA A 136 -29.59 25.47 -15.92
CA ALA A 136 -28.97 24.17 -15.94
C ALA A 136 -27.48 24.24 -16.33
N VAL A 137 -27.12 25.10 -17.29
CA VAL A 137 -25.71 25.36 -17.65
C VAL A 137 -24.94 25.97 -16.47
N ALA A 138 -25.48 26.92 -15.77
CA ALA A 138 -24.87 27.53 -14.58
C ALA A 138 -24.68 26.48 -13.45
N LYS A 139 -25.66 25.60 -13.25
CA LYS A 139 -25.59 24.51 -12.31
C LYS A 139 -24.45 23.52 -12.67
N ALA A 140 -24.35 23.17 -13.96
CA ALA A 140 -23.27 22.31 -14.44
C ALA A 140 -21.88 22.93 -14.21
N ILE A 141 -21.71 24.21 -14.51
CA ILE A 141 -20.46 24.94 -14.21
C ILE A 141 -20.14 24.83 -12.73
N HIS A 142 -21.09 25.12 -11.84
CA HIS A 142 -20.87 25.07 -10.39
C HIS A 142 -20.55 23.64 -9.90
N GLN A 143 -21.16 22.62 -10.48
CA GLN A 143 -20.85 21.23 -10.17
C GLN A 143 -19.42 20.86 -10.57
N ILE A 144 -18.97 21.29 -11.75
CA ILE A 144 -17.60 21.08 -12.22
C ILE A 144 -16.62 21.84 -11.32
N ASP A 145 -16.86 23.12 -11.03
CA ASP A 145 -16.00 23.92 -10.14
C ASP A 145 -15.86 23.26 -8.77
N SER A 146 -16.98 22.85 -8.15
CA SER A 146 -16.98 22.15 -6.86
C SER A 146 -16.19 20.84 -6.89
N THR A 147 -16.22 20.12 -8.02
CA THR A 147 -15.45 18.89 -8.17
C THR A 147 -13.95 19.16 -8.24
N TYR A 148 -13.54 20.23 -8.92
CA TYR A 148 -12.16 20.67 -8.94
C TYR A 148 -11.69 21.18 -7.59
N GLU A 149 -12.53 21.93 -6.85
CA GLU A 149 -12.23 22.39 -5.49
C GLU A 149 -11.99 21.22 -4.54
N LYS A 150 -12.88 20.22 -4.54
CA LYS A 150 -12.70 18.98 -3.77
C LYS A 150 -11.39 18.25 -4.09
N ALA A 151 -10.97 18.30 -5.36
CA ALA A 151 -9.69 17.74 -5.78
C ALA A 151 -8.48 18.64 -5.48
N GLY A 152 -8.68 19.79 -4.80
CA GLY A 152 -7.64 20.75 -4.41
C GLY A 152 -7.27 21.80 -5.46
N TYR A 153 -8.05 21.92 -6.54
CA TYR A 153 -7.82 22.89 -7.61
C TYR A 153 -8.69 24.14 -7.44
N TYR A 154 -8.52 24.87 -6.36
CA TYR A 154 -9.28 26.09 -6.02
C TYR A 154 -9.10 27.26 -7.00
N LEU A 155 -8.15 27.15 -7.93
CA LEU A 155 -7.89 28.12 -8.97
C LEU A 155 -8.47 27.72 -10.32
N ALA A 156 -9.17 26.61 -10.38
CA ALA A 156 -9.85 26.17 -11.58
C ALA A 156 -10.92 27.19 -11.98
N ARG A 157 -11.08 27.36 -13.26
CA ARG A 157 -12.12 28.23 -13.85
C ARG A 157 -12.84 27.46 -14.95
N VAL A 158 -14.14 27.43 -14.86
CA VAL A 158 -14.97 26.77 -15.84
C VAL A 158 -15.82 27.80 -16.55
N ARG A 159 -15.82 27.78 -17.88
CA ARG A 159 -16.68 28.61 -18.70
C ARG A 159 -17.35 27.75 -19.77
N ALA A 160 -18.55 28.12 -20.12
CA ALA A 160 -19.29 27.47 -21.21
C ALA A 160 -19.33 28.38 -22.42
N GLU A 161 -18.98 27.86 -23.58
CA GLU A 161 -19.07 28.54 -24.86
C GLU A 161 -20.05 27.79 -25.76
N SER A 162 -20.95 28.56 -26.39
CA SER A 162 -21.88 28.00 -27.36
C SER A 162 -21.38 28.24 -28.80
N THR A 163 -21.39 27.22 -29.63
CA THR A 163 -21.03 27.31 -31.03
C THR A 163 -22.26 26.99 -31.87
N VAL A 164 -22.60 27.81 -32.85
CA VAL A 164 -23.72 27.56 -33.76
C VAL A 164 -23.31 26.42 -34.71
N VAL A 165 -24.09 25.35 -34.69
CA VAL A 165 -23.90 24.19 -35.58
C VAL A 165 -24.80 24.27 -36.81
N SER A 166 -26.05 24.68 -36.62
CA SER A 166 -27.00 24.95 -37.68
C SER A 166 -28.02 26.01 -37.20
N GLU A 167 -28.91 26.46 -38.07
CA GLU A 167 -29.93 27.41 -37.69
C GLU A 167 -30.81 26.89 -36.56
N GLY A 168 -30.80 27.58 -35.42
CA GLY A 168 -31.53 27.18 -34.21
C GLY A 168 -30.93 26.03 -33.40
N THR A 169 -29.73 25.56 -33.74
CA THR A 169 -29.06 24.48 -33.02
C THR A 169 -27.62 24.90 -32.62
N VAL A 170 -27.25 24.61 -31.39
CA VAL A 170 -25.92 24.94 -30.89
C VAL A 170 -25.28 23.77 -30.15
N GLY A 171 -23.97 23.66 -30.29
CA GLY A 171 -23.12 22.82 -29.45
C GLY A 171 -22.63 23.63 -28.25
N LEU A 172 -22.54 23.00 -27.08
CA LEU A 172 -21.99 23.60 -25.86
C LEU A 172 -20.65 22.99 -25.53
N THR A 173 -19.66 23.86 -25.35
CA THR A 173 -18.30 23.41 -24.95
C THR A 173 -17.98 24.02 -23.59
N PHE A 174 -17.75 23.15 -22.59
CA PHE A 174 -17.18 23.55 -21.30
C PHE A 174 -15.66 23.62 -21.43
N ILE A 175 -15.11 24.78 -21.23
CA ILE A 175 -13.65 25.00 -21.23
C ILE A 175 -13.22 25.11 -19.79
N VAL A 176 -12.34 24.18 -19.40
CA VAL A 176 -11.78 24.11 -18.04
C VAL A 176 -10.34 24.59 -18.07
N GLU A 177 -10.05 25.61 -17.30
CA GLU A 177 -8.69 26.02 -16.98
C GLU A 177 -8.36 25.52 -15.58
N GLU A 178 -7.73 24.32 -15.48
CA GLU A 178 -7.55 23.62 -14.21
C GLU A 178 -6.69 24.37 -13.18
N GLY A 179 -5.76 25.20 -13.67
CA GLY A 179 -4.84 25.93 -12.79
C GLY A 179 -3.82 24.98 -12.10
N ARG A 180 -3.25 25.46 -11.01
CA ARG A 180 -2.38 24.68 -10.14
C ARG A 180 -3.15 24.24 -8.91
N ARG A 181 -2.80 23.08 -8.34
CA ARG A 181 -3.28 22.71 -7.02
C ARG A 181 -2.85 23.75 -6.00
N LEU A 182 -3.74 24.05 -5.07
CA LEU A 182 -3.42 24.94 -3.96
C LEU A 182 -2.43 24.23 -3.03
N ALA A 183 -1.32 24.89 -2.72
CA ALA A 183 -0.32 24.39 -1.80
C ALA A 183 -0.30 25.22 -0.52
N LEU A 184 -0.31 24.54 0.62
CA LEU A 184 -0.22 25.20 1.93
C LEU A 184 1.22 25.70 2.14
N SER A 185 1.39 27.01 2.23
CA SER A 185 2.68 27.67 2.44
C SER A 185 3.08 27.74 3.91
N GLY A 186 2.11 27.70 4.82
CA GLY A 186 2.35 27.79 6.24
C GLY A 186 1.10 27.50 7.07
N LEU A 187 1.33 27.24 8.34
CA LEU A 187 0.31 27.09 9.38
C LEU A 187 0.58 28.12 10.47
N ARG A 188 -0.42 28.90 10.80
CA ARG A 188 -0.43 29.78 11.98
C ARG A 188 -1.48 29.26 12.95
N VAL A 189 -1.10 29.03 14.19
CA VAL A 189 -2.03 28.60 15.23
C VAL A 189 -2.11 29.68 16.30
N ILE A 190 -3.29 29.97 16.75
CA ILE A 190 -3.60 30.96 17.80
C ILE A 190 -4.27 30.20 18.95
N GLY A 191 -3.79 30.39 20.18
CA GLY A 191 -4.31 29.75 21.38
C GLY A 191 -3.62 28.43 21.74
N ASN A 192 -2.55 28.04 21.03
CA ASN A 192 -1.74 26.86 21.30
C ASN A 192 -0.62 27.18 22.31
N GLU A 193 -0.86 26.97 23.58
CA GLU A 193 0.10 27.28 24.65
C GLU A 193 1.04 26.09 24.93
N HIS A 194 0.53 24.85 24.82
CA HIS A 194 1.21 23.62 25.22
C HIS A 194 1.70 22.77 24.05
N VAL A 195 1.10 22.92 22.87
CA VAL A 195 1.47 22.15 21.67
C VAL A 195 1.95 23.09 20.58
N SER A 196 3.16 22.87 20.07
CA SER A 196 3.72 23.75 19.05
C SER A 196 2.97 23.65 17.71
N ALA A 197 2.96 24.74 16.92
CA ALA A 197 2.37 24.74 15.59
C ALA A 197 3.05 23.72 14.65
N GLU A 198 4.34 23.43 14.86
CA GLU A 198 5.08 22.40 14.11
C GLU A 198 4.58 21.00 14.40
N GLU A 199 4.23 20.71 15.65
CA GLU A 199 3.67 19.41 16.04
C GLU A 199 2.25 19.25 15.51
N ILE A 200 1.43 20.31 15.55
CA ILE A 200 0.08 20.33 14.95
C ILE A 200 0.20 20.07 13.45
N ALA A 201 1.07 20.79 12.75
CA ALA A 201 1.36 20.53 11.33
C ALA A 201 1.87 19.12 11.11
N GLY A 202 2.63 18.57 12.07
CA GLY A 202 3.12 17.19 12.06
C GLY A 202 2.02 16.12 12.14
N ALA A 203 0.92 16.40 12.82
CA ALA A 203 -0.23 15.53 12.97
C ALA A 203 -1.18 15.58 11.76
N MET A 204 -1.24 16.71 11.07
CA MET A 204 -2.07 16.90 9.89
C MET A 204 -1.55 16.13 8.69
N LYS A 205 -2.44 15.76 7.77
CA LYS A 205 -2.08 15.29 6.41
C LYS A 205 -1.91 16.48 5.47
N THR A 206 -2.74 17.47 5.63
CA THR A 206 -2.64 18.74 4.91
C THR A 206 -1.52 19.58 5.52
N ARG A 207 -0.26 19.29 5.13
CA ARG A 207 0.95 19.90 5.71
C ARG A 207 1.48 21.03 4.85
N PRO A 208 2.11 22.07 5.43
CA PRO A 208 2.85 23.04 4.65
C PRO A 208 3.95 22.42 3.79
N GLU A 209 4.22 23.06 2.64
CA GLU A 209 5.34 22.71 1.76
C GLU A 209 6.65 22.58 2.56
N GLY A 210 7.50 21.62 2.20
CA GLY A 210 8.81 21.41 2.81
C GLY A 210 9.94 21.58 1.82
N PHE A 211 11.15 21.76 2.31
CA PHE A 211 12.38 21.92 1.50
C PHE A 211 12.67 20.72 0.57
N TRP A 212 12.10 19.54 0.85
CA TRP A 212 12.29 18.32 0.06
C TRP A 212 11.07 18.07 -0.84
N PHE A 213 11.31 17.69 -2.09
CA PHE A 213 10.32 17.35 -3.12
C PHE A 213 9.29 16.24 -2.76
N PHE A 214 9.36 15.69 -1.55
CA PHE A 214 8.40 14.73 -1.00
C PHE A 214 7.20 15.37 -0.27
N ARG A 215 7.14 16.71 -0.14
CA ARG A 215 6.07 17.43 0.52
C ARG A 215 5.51 18.48 -0.42
N SER A 216 4.46 18.12 -1.15
CA SER A 216 3.81 19.00 -2.14
C SER A 216 2.95 20.09 -1.51
N GLY A 217 2.58 19.96 -0.22
CA GLY A 217 1.70 20.90 0.45
C GLY A 217 0.26 20.92 -0.08
N GLU A 218 -0.13 19.92 -0.87
CA GLU A 218 -1.45 19.89 -1.52
C GLU A 218 -2.60 19.88 -0.51
N VAL A 219 -3.60 20.71 -0.74
CA VAL A 219 -4.81 20.81 0.09
C VAL A 219 -5.92 20.02 -0.59
N SER A 220 -6.58 19.15 0.17
CA SER A 220 -7.80 18.43 -0.21
C SER A 220 -8.83 18.63 0.89
N ASP A 221 -10.05 19.04 0.53
CA ASP A 221 -11.11 19.34 1.51
C ASP A 221 -11.44 18.16 2.41
N ASP A 222 -11.55 16.95 1.84
CA ASP A 222 -11.88 15.77 2.62
C ASP A 222 -10.79 15.45 3.67
N GLU A 223 -9.51 15.58 3.29
CA GLU A 223 -8.39 15.35 4.20
C GLU A 223 -8.24 16.47 5.24
N TYR A 224 -8.52 17.70 4.83
CA TYR A 224 -8.52 18.85 5.71
C TYR A 224 -9.63 18.75 6.76
N ALA A 225 -10.83 18.34 6.36
CA ALA A 225 -11.93 18.11 7.30
C ALA A 225 -11.58 17.04 8.35
N VAL A 226 -10.92 15.94 7.93
CA VAL A 226 -10.44 14.90 8.85
C VAL A 226 -9.29 15.41 9.73
N ASP A 227 -8.41 16.27 9.23
CA ASP A 227 -7.37 16.91 10.04
C ASP A 227 -7.98 17.72 11.20
N LEU A 228 -9.01 18.52 10.92
CA LEU A 228 -9.69 19.34 11.94
C LEU A 228 -10.53 18.50 12.93
N ALA A 229 -11.29 17.54 12.41
CA ALA A 229 -12.26 16.77 13.21
C ALA A 229 -11.62 15.64 14.03
N GLU A 230 -10.52 15.05 13.55
CA GLU A 230 -9.97 13.85 14.14
C GLU A 230 -8.48 13.96 14.51
N ARG A 231 -7.60 14.39 13.57
CA ARG A 231 -6.15 14.26 13.78
C ARG A 231 -5.58 15.27 14.75
N ILE A 232 -6.02 16.53 14.67
CA ILE A 232 -5.59 17.57 15.62
C ILE A 232 -6.17 17.28 17.01
N PRO A 233 -7.50 17.02 17.18
CA PRO A 233 -8.04 16.61 18.47
C PRO A 233 -7.35 15.38 19.08
N ALA A 234 -7.06 14.35 18.27
CA ALA A 234 -6.34 13.17 18.74
C ALA A 234 -4.91 13.46 19.22
N LEU A 235 -4.22 14.44 18.62
CA LEU A 235 -2.90 14.88 19.10
C LEU A 235 -3.01 15.47 20.52
N TYR A 236 -4.00 16.35 20.74
CA TYR A 236 -4.23 16.98 22.03
C TYR A 236 -4.75 15.99 23.08
N ALA A 237 -5.65 15.09 22.70
CA ALA A 237 -6.18 14.05 23.59
C ALA A 237 -5.09 13.08 24.09
N ARG A 238 -4.04 12.82 23.30
CA ARG A 238 -2.85 12.07 23.73
C ARG A 238 -1.98 12.80 24.77
N ARG A 239 -2.20 14.10 24.91
CA ARG A 239 -1.47 14.96 25.87
C ARG A 239 -2.35 15.43 27.03
N GLY A 240 -3.50 14.79 27.21
CA GLY A 240 -4.42 15.08 28.30
C GLY A 240 -5.38 16.24 28.06
N PHE A 241 -5.37 16.86 26.88
CA PHE A 241 -6.27 17.96 26.56
C PHE A 241 -7.53 17.41 25.86
N ILE A 242 -8.39 16.73 26.62
CA ILE A 242 -9.59 16.07 26.10
C ILE A 242 -10.75 17.02 25.81
N ASP A 243 -10.67 18.26 26.26
CA ASP A 243 -11.65 19.32 25.99
C ASP A 243 -11.22 20.25 24.86
N PHE A 244 -10.17 19.86 24.12
CA PHE A 244 -9.67 20.61 22.99
C PHE A 244 -10.71 20.86 21.91
N GLN A 245 -10.77 22.10 21.41
CA GLN A 245 -11.64 22.47 20.31
C GLN A 245 -10.94 23.39 19.31
N VAL A 246 -11.24 23.16 18.02
CA VAL A 246 -10.92 24.13 16.97
C VAL A 246 -12.09 25.13 16.91
N VAL A 247 -11.85 26.36 17.35
CA VAL A 247 -12.87 27.42 17.41
C VAL A 247 -13.13 28.01 16.03
N ARG A 248 -12.08 28.19 15.25
CA ARG A 248 -12.16 28.77 13.90
C ARG A 248 -10.97 28.33 13.07
N ASP A 249 -11.24 28.08 11.80
CA ASP A 249 -10.23 27.89 10.76
C ASP A 249 -10.45 28.91 9.64
N THR A 250 -9.36 29.40 9.09
CA THR A 250 -9.40 30.38 7.99
C THR A 250 -8.26 30.07 7.01
N LEU A 251 -8.62 29.87 5.76
CA LEU A 251 -7.67 29.64 4.68
C LEU A 251 -7.47 30.94 3.89
N HIS A 252 -6.31 31.58 4.02
CA HIS A 252 -5.92 32.77 3.27
C HIS A 252 -5.27 32.35 1.95
N ILE A 253 -6.00 32.52 0.84
CA ILE A 253 -5.58 32.07 -0.49
C ILE A 253 -4.88 33.20 -1.24
N ASP A 254 -3.63 32.99 -1.58
CA ASP A 254 -2.87 33.78 -2.56
C ASP A 254 -3.07 33.17 -3.96
N ARG A 255 -3.96 33.78 -4.73
CA ARG A 255 -4.34 33.33 -6.07
C ARG A 255 -3.25 33.52 -7.10
N GLU A 256 -2.35 34.47 -6.91
CA GLU A 256 -1.29 34.80 -7.88
C GLU A 256 -0.20 33.70 -7.83
N HIS A 257 0.13 33.22 -6.63
CA HIS A 257 1.17 32.22 -6.43
C HIS A 257 0.63 30.79 -6.28
N GLY A 258 -0.69 30.59 -6.17
CA GLY A 258 -1.32 29.28 -5.93
C GLY A 258 -0.99 28.73 -4.55
N LYS A 259 -0.85 29.59 -3.56
CA LYS A 259 -0.48 29.26 -2.18
C LYS A 259 -1.56 29.66 -1.20
N ALA A 260 -1.61 28.95 -0.08
CA ALA A 260 -2.51 29.28 1.02
C ALA A 260 -1.75 29.30 2.35
N LEU A 261 -2.18 30.19 3.24
CA LEU A 261 -1.79 30.20 4.64
C LEU A 261 -3.01 29.78 5.47
N LEU A 262 -2.85 28.71 6.25
CA LEU A 262 -3.89 28.26 7.16
C LEU A 262 -3.72 28.93 8.52
N GLU A 263 -4.77 29.59 9.01
CA GLU A 263 -4.86 30.14 10.34
C GLU A 263 -5.89 29.37 11.15
N LEU A 264 -5.44 28.73 12.24
CA LEU A 264 -6.29 27.98 13.16
C LEU A 264 -6.37 28.73 14.49
N THR A 265 -7.58 28.94 15.00
CA THR A 265 -7.80 29.40 16.38
C THR A 265 -8.27 28.20 17.19
N VAL A 266 -7.56 27.88 18.26
CA VAL A 266 -7.82 26.70 19.09
C VAL A 266 -8.02 27.09 20.55
N GLU A 267 -8.80 26.31 21.25
CA GLU A 267 -8.90 26.30 22.71
C GLU A 267 -8.43 24.94 23.20
N GLU A 268 -7.31 24.89 23.94
CA GLU A 268 -6.72 23.65 24.41
C GLU A 268 -7.50 23.02 25.55
N GLY A 269 -8.14 23.85 26.38
CA GLY A 269 -8.78 23.39 27.62
C GLY A 269 -7.76 23.01 28.70
N PRO A 270 -8.20 22.47 29.86
CA PRO A 270 -7.31 22.03 30.91
C PRO A 270 -6.64 20.71 30.56
N GLN A 271 -5.40 20.53 31.05
CA GLN A 271 -4.68 19.27 30.94
C GLN A 271 -5.14 18.33 32.05
N TYR A 272 -5.58 17.13 31.70
CA TYR A 272 -6.00 16.11 32.64
C TYR A 272 -4.87 15.15 32.98
N LYS A 273 -4.72 14.85 34.26
CA LYS A 273 -3.86 13.81 34.80
C LYS A 273 -4.67 12.54 35.11
N VAL A 274 -3.98 11.42 35.13
CA VAL A 274 -4.60 10.14 35.54
C VAL A 274 -4.79 10.14 37.04
N GLY A 275 -6.04 9.90 37.47
CA GLY A 275 -6.42 9.76 38.87
C GLY A 275 -6.50 8.29 39.32
N ASP A 276 -7.59 7.92 39.92
CA ASP A 276 -7.83 6.56 40.42
C ASP A 276 -8.22 5.60 39.26
N PHE A 277 -7.89 4.32 39.42
CA PHE A 277 -8.26 3.26 38.48
C PHE A 277 -8.99 2.14 39.21
N GLU A 278 -10.10 1.67 38.64
CA GLU A 278 -10.85 0.51 39.13
C GLU A 278 -11.43 -0.32 38.00
N VAL A 279 -11.70 -1.61 38.31
CA VAL A 279 -12.44 -2.51 37.41
C VAL A 279 -13.69 -2.98 38.12
N VAL A 280 -14.84 -2.87 37.47
CA VAL A 280 -16.14 -3.26 38.05
C VAL A 280 -16.75 -4.39 37.24
N GLY A 281 -17.13 -5.47 37.89
CA GLY A 281 -17.90 -6.58 37.31
C GLY A 281 -17.05 -7.73 36.75
N GLY A 282 -15.73 -7.55 36.58
CA GLY A 282 -14.81 -8.59 36.20
C GLY A 282 -14.50 -9.58 37.31
N ARG A 283 -14.37 -10.87 36.99
CA ARG A 283 -14.03 -11.93 37.97
C ARG A 283 -12.92 -12.85 37.47
N HIS A 284 -12.72 -12.89 36.16
CA HIS A 284 -11.74 -13.76 35.51
C HIS A 284 -10.33 -13.21 35.63
N PHE A 285 -10.14 -11.94 35.37
CA PHE A 285 -8.88 -11.21 35.56
C PHE A 285 -8.93 -10.33 36.80
N SER A 286 -7.82 -10.22 37.51
CA SER A 286 -7.66 -9.27 38.62
C SER A 286 -7.45 -7.84 38.12
N ASP A 287 -7.75 -6.86 38.97
CA ASP A 287 -7.53 -5.43 38.66
C ASP A 287 -6.06 -5.14 38.32
N ASP A 288 -5.11 -5.79 39.03
CA ASP A 288 -3.68 -5.66 38.77
C ASP A 288 -3.27 -6.22 37.40
N GLU A 289 -3.84 -7.35 36.95
CA GLU A 289 -3.59 -7.92 35.62
C GLU A 289 -4.13 -7.02 34.53
N LEU A 290 -5.33 -6.49 34.70
CA LEU A 290 -5.94 -5.59 33.74
C LEU A 290 -5.25 -4.21 33.72
N GLY A 291 -4.80 -3.73 34.89
CA GLY A 291 -4.03 -2.49 34.99
C GLY A 291 -2.73 -2.46 34.19
N GLN A 292 -2.17 -3.63 33.85
CA GLN A 292 -0.95 -3.71 33.02
C GLN A 292 -1.15 -3.29 31.56
N TYR A 293 -2.38 -3.28 31.07
CA TYR A 293 -2.68 -2.89 29.69
C TYR A 293 -2.62 -1.37 29.46
N TYR A 294 -2.80 -0.55 30.50
CA TYR A 294 -2.66 0.89 30.40
C TYR A 294 -1.38 1.34 31.10
N PRO A 295 -0.59 2.25 30.48
CA PRO A 295 0.67 2.70 31.05
C PRO A 295 0.46 3.67 32.22
N PHE A 296 0.14 3.13 33.40
CA PHE A 296 0.20 3.90 34.65
C PHE A 296 1.64 4.21 35.04
N ALA A 297 1.86 5.23 35.87
CA ALA A 297 3.13 5.94 36.14
C ALA A 297 4.40 5.11 36.42
N ASP A 298 4.32 3.81 36.64
CA ASP A 298 5.43 2.97 37.09
C ASP A 298 6.10 2.10 35.99
N GLN A 299 5.72 2.24 34.72
CA GLN A 299 6.31 1.44 33.63
C GLN A 299 7.38 2.20 32.86
N SER A 300 8.61 1.72 32.88
CA SER A 300 9.70 2.24 32.06
C SER A 300 9.38 2.12 30.55
N ARG A 301 9.39 3.24 29.84
CA ARG A 301 9.17 3.27 28.39
C ARG A 301 10.22 2.42 27.64
N PRO A 302 9.85 1.66 26.62
CA PRO A 302 10.79 0.90 25.82
C PRO A 302 11.87 1.81 25.19
N LEU A 303 13.12 1.34 25.10
CA LEU A 303 14.23 2.07 24.48
C LEU A 303 13.89 2.55 23.05
N ALA A 304 13.12 1.79 22.30
CA ALA A 304 12.70 2.14 20.94
C ALA A 304 11.86 3.42 20.89
N SER A 305 10.97 3.67 21.86
CA SER A 305 10.18 4.90 21.93
C SER A 305 11.03 6.12 22.25
N ARG A 306 12.03 5.98 23.13
CA ARG A 306 12.98 7.06 23.46
C ARG A 306 13.81 7.49 22.27
N VAL A 307 14.26 6.53 21.45
CA VAL A 307 15.01 6.82 20.22
C VAL A 307 14.14 7.52 19.18
N THR A 308 12.89 7.08 19.02
CA THR A 308 11.96 7.71 18.07
C THR A 308 11.56 9.13 18.49
N ASP A 309 11.38 9.39 19.77
CA ASP A 309 11.06 10.73 20.29
C ASP A 309 12.26 11.67 20.12
N PHE A 310 13.48 11.19 20.42
CA PHE A 310 14.72 11.94 20.18
C PHE A 310 14.92 12.30 18.69
N LEU A 311 14.71 11.35 17.79
CA LEU A 311 14.85 11.59 16.35
C LEU A 311 13.77 12.52 15.79
N ARG A 312 12.60 12.57 16.40
CA ARG A 312 11.48 13.42 15.98
C ARG A 312 11.44 14.77 16.71
N ARG A 313 12.41 15.04 17.60
CA ARG A 313 12.42 16.25 18.45
C ARG A 313 11.09 16.48 19.18
N ARG A 314 10.49 15.41 19.68
CA ARG A 314 9.26 15.47 20.48
C ARG A 314 9.62 15.46 21.95
N ASP A 315 9.04 16.39 22.70
CA ASP A 315 9.12 16.33 24.14
C ASP A 315 8.34 15.12 24.67
N PRO A 316 8.92 14.31 25.56
CA PRO A 316 8.25 13.15 26.11
C PRO A 316 7.05 13.61 26.96
N VAL A 317 5.86 13.07 26.69
CA VAL A 317 4.67 13.31 27.52
C VAL A 317 4.90 12.67 28.90
N PRO A 318 4.70 13.40 30.01
CA PRO A 318 4.77 12.83 31.36
C PRO A 318 3.83 11.63 31.51
N LEU A 319 4.23 10.64 32.30
CA LEU A 319 3.43 9.41 32.48
C LEU A 319 2.16 9.60 33.33
N ASP A 320 2.07 10.71 34.07
CA ASP A 320 0.90 11.08 34.88
C ASP A 320 -0.16 11.82 34.08
N VAL A 321 0.10 12.15 32.81
CA VAL A 321 -0.85 12.80 31.92
C VAL A 321 -1.72 11.74 31.23
N PHE A 322 -3.02 12.00 31.18
CA PHE A 322 -3.96 11.11 30.50
C PHE A 322 -3.75 11.05 28.99
N ASP A 323 -3.64 9.84 28.46
CA ASP A 323 -3.58 9.58 27.01
C ASP A 323 -4.85 8.81 26.58
N GLN A 324 -5.79 9.52 25.97
CA GLN A 324 -7.07 8.93 25.57
C GLN A 324 -6.87 7.81 24.52
N ALA A 325 -5.95 7.99 23.57
CA ALA A 325 -5.72 6.97 22.55
C ALA A 325 -5.08 5.71 23.14
N ALA A 326 -4.19 5.87 24.14
CA ALA A 326 -3.64 4.74 24.88
C ALA A 326 -4.73 4.03 25.71
N TRP A 327 -5.68 4.77 26.31
CA TRP A 327 -6.79 4.22 27.06
C TRP A 327 -7.76 3.42 26.18
N GLU A 328 -8.13 3.95 25.03
CA GLU A 328 -8.94 3.24 24.02
C GLU A 328 -8.23 1.97 23.51
N GLY A 329 -6.92 2.09 23.22
CA GLY A 329 -6.07 0.95 22.82
C GLY A 329 -5.98 -0.12 23.92
N ALA A 330 -5.82 0.30 25.17
CA ALA A 330 -5.82 -0.59 26.34
C ALA A 330 -7.15 -1.32 26.50
N THR A 331 -8.27 -0.59 26.34
CA THR A 331 -9.63 -1.19 26.37
C THR A 331 -9.78 -2.26 25.30
N GLY A 332 -9.32 -2.01 24.07
CA GLY A 332 -9.29 -2.99 23.00
C GLY A 332 -8.43 -4.21 23.34
N SER A 333 -7.29 -4.00 24.00
CA SER A 333 -6.40 -5.07 24.42
C SER A 333 -7.01 -5.92 25.54
N VAL A 334 -7.70 -5.30 26.48
CA VAL A 334 -8.47 -6.02 27.54
C VAL A 334 -9.59 -6.83 26.90
N GLN A 335 -10.35 -6.25 25.98
CA GLN A 335 -11.40 -6.97 25.24
C GLN A 335 -10.82 -8.19 24.50
N GLN A 336 -9.64 -8.04 23.91
CA GLN A 336 -8.93 -9.14 23.24
C GLN A 336 -8.44 -10.20 24.23
N ALA A 337 -8.00 -9.81 25.43
CA ALA A 337 -7.60 -10.75 26.49
C ALA A 337 -8.76 -11.66 26.87
N TYR A 338 -9.94 -11.08 27.14
CA TYR A 338 -11.16 -11.85 27.37
C TYR A 338 -11.51 -12.77 26.19
N GLY A 339 -11.41 -12.27 24.96
CA GLY A 339 -11.65 -13.07 23.77
C GLY A 339 -10.63 -14.21 23.57
N ASN A 340 -9.39 -14.05 24.04
CA ASN A 340 -8.39 -15.11 24.01
C ASN A 340 -8.65 -16.24 25.02
N ASP A 341 -9.36 -15.93 26.10
CA ASP A 341 -9.72 -16.90 27.13
C ASP A 341 -11.17 -17.44 26.97
N GLY A 342 -11.78 -17.17 25.81
CA GLY A 342 -13.06 -17.73 25.42
C GLY A 342 -14.27 -16.84 25.69
N TYR A 343 -14.12 -15.73 26.35
CA TYR A 343 -15.22 -14.84 26.72
C TYR A 343 -15.61 -13.92 25.55
N ILE A 344 -16.12 -14.51 24.47
CA ILE A 344 -16.46 -13.77 23.23
C ILE A 344 -17.60 -12.78 23.40
N TYR A 345 -18.43 -12.97 24.44
CA TYR A 345 -19.54 -12.08 24.77
C TYR A 345 -19.16 -11.05 25.82
N ALA A 346 -17.95 -11.09 26.33
CA ALA A 346 -17.48 -10.07 27.27
C ALA A 346 -17.59 -8.68 26.64
N GLN A 347 -18.06 -7.73 27.39
CA GLN A 347 -18.12 -6.34 27.02
C GLN A 347 -17.32 -5.53 28.02
N VAL A 348 -16.31 -4.83 27.54
CA VAL A 348 -15.47 -3.93 28.34
C VAL A 348 -15.83 -2.50 27.95
N ARG A 349 -16.49 -1.80 28.87
CA ARG A 349 -16.90 -0.42 28.69
C ARG A 349 -15.92 0.52 29.39
N PRO A 350 -15.19 1.37 28.68
CA PRO A 350 -14.35 2.38 29.32
C PRO A 350 -15.22 3.52 29.86
N VAL A 351 -14.99 3.91 31.10
CA VAL A 351 -15.60 5.07 31.74
C VAL A 351 -14.49 6.01 32.17
N VAL A 352 -14.65 7.28 31.85
CA VAL A 352 -13.72 8.36 32.20
C VAL A 352 -14.50 9.40 32.99
N GLU A 353 -14.24 9.47 34.30
CA GLU A 353 -14.88 10.43 35.20
C GLU A 353 -13.96 11.61 35.46
N ARG A 354 -14.43 12.82 35.22
CA ARG A 354 -13.65 14.05 35.39
C ARG A 354 -13.76 14.54 36.83
N ARG A 355 -12.62 14.83 37.45
CA ARG A 355 -12.54 15.35 38.80
C ARG A 355 -11.61 16.55 38.86
N VAL A 356 -12.03 17.60 39.58
CA VAL A 356 -11.22 18.77 39.82
C VAL A 356 -10.94 18.84 41.32
N THR A 357 -9.68 18.93 41.69
CA THR A 357 -9.24 19.05 43.07
C THR A 357 -9.32 20.52 43.55
N PRO A 358 -9.33 20.82 44.87
CA PRO A 358 -9.42 22.16 45.41
C PRO A 358 -8.26 23.10 44.97
N ASP A 359 -7.14 22.53 44.55
CA ASP A 359 -5.97 23.22 43.99
C ASP A 359 -6.07 23.46 42.48
N SER A 360 -7.26 23.27 41.91
CA SER A 360 -7.54 23.45 40.47
C SER A 360 -6.79 22.48 39.55
N THR A 361 -6.29 21.35 40.05
CA THR A 361 -5.71 20.31 39.20
C THR A 361 -6.83 19.41 38.67
N HIS A 362 -6.80 19.13 37.36
CA HIS A 362 -7.80 18.32 36.68
C HIS A 362 -7.31 16.87 36.60
N TYR A 363 -8.14 15.95 37.07
CA TYR A 363 -7.91 14.51 37.01
C TYR A 363 -9.01 13.80 36.23
N VAL A 364 -8.66 12.66 35.64
CA VAL A 364 -9.61 11.67 35.17
C VAL A 364 -9.46 10.38 35.96
N ASP A 365 -10.53 9.95 36.58
CA ASP A 365 -10.62 8.66 37.21
C ASP A 365 -11.10 7.65 36.16
N LEU A 366 -10.36 6.55 36.00
CA LEU A 366 -10.54 5.58 34.94
C LEU A 366 -11.19 4.32 35.47
N ARG A 367 -12.21 3.84 34.76
CA ARG A 367 -12.91 2.61 35.16
C ARG A 367 -13.25 1.75 33.97
N TRP A 368 -13.01 0.45 34.06
CA TRP A 368 -13.61 -0.51 33.15
C TRP A 368 -14.80 -1.17 33.79
N GLU A 369 -15.95 -1.06 33.14
CA GLU A 369 -17.14 -1.84 33.46
C GLU A 369 -17.16 -3.09 32.59
N VAL A 370 -17.01 -4.26 33.22
CA VAL A 370 -16.87 -5.54 32.52
C VAL A 370 -18.08 -6.40 32.72
N ALA A 371 -18.72 -6.82 31.66
CA ALA A 371 -19.74 -7.84 31.64
C ALA A 371 -19.17 -9.08 30.93
N GLU A 372 -18.69 -10.06 31.73
CA GLU A 372 -17.89 -11.18 31.18
C GLU A 372 -18.69 -12.17 30.34
N GLY A 373 -19.84 -12.59 30.85
CA GLY A 373 -20.58 -13.74 30.32
C GLY A 373 -19.93 -15.09 30.69
N ALA A 374 -20.18 -16.11 29.89
CA ALA A 374 -19.56 -17.43 30.01
C ALA A 374 -18.55 -17.65 28.87
N PRO A 375 -17.48 -18.43 29.12
CA PRO A 375 -16.56 -18.79 28.05
C PRO A 375 -17.24 -19.72 27.05
N ALA A 376 -17.05 -19.46 25.76
CA ALA A 376 -17.62 -20.23 24.65
C ALA A 376 -16.73 -21.41 24.27
N ILE A 377 -17.31 -22.57 24.05
CA ILE A 377 -16.63 -23.74 23.46
C ILE A 377 -17.00 -23.81 21.98
N ILE A 378 -16.03 -24.19 21.15
CA ILE A 378 -16.24 -24.41 19.74
C ILE A 378 -16.92 -25.76 19.54
N ASN A 379 -18.18 -25.74 19.15
CA ASN A 379 -18.92 -26.94 18.85
C ASN A 379 -18.49 -27.55 17.53
N ARG A 380 -18.39 -26.75 16.48
CA ARG A 380 -18.04 -27.19 15.12
C ARG A 380 -17.30 -26.10 14.34
N VAL A 381 -16.44 -26.55 13.43
CA VAL A 381 -15.80 -25.69 12.42
C VAL A 381 -16.31 -26.11 11.05
N GLU A 382 -17.00 -25.21 10.36
CA GLU A 382 -17.52 -25.39 9.01
C GLU A 382 -16.63 -24.61 8.01
N ILE A 383 -16.42 -25.20 6.83
CA ILE A 383 -15.72 -24.57 5.72
C ILE A 383 -16.68 -24.59 4.54
N VAL A 384 -16.88 -23.45 3.91
CA VAL A 384 -17.87 -23.27 2.83
C VAL A 384 -17.22 -22.56 1.65
N GLY A 385 -17.46 -23.04 0.43
CA GLY A 385 -16.97 -22.46 -0.80
C GLY A 385 -15.65 -23.05 -1.33
N ASN A 386 -15.24 -24.21 -0.78
CA ASN A 386 -14.07 -24.95 -1.24
C ASN A 386 -14.49 -26.06 -2.26
N ASP A 387 -14.73 -25.67 -3.49
CA ASP A 387 -15.22 -26.59 -4.54
C ASP A 387 -14.10 -27.50 -5.09
N TYR A 388 -12.89 -26.98 -5.17
CA TYR A 388 -11.72 -27.70 -5.70
C TYR A 388 -10.76 -28.15 -4.62
N THR A 389 -10.50 -27.28 -3.64
CA THR A 389 -9.56 -27.58 -2.54
C THR A 389 -10.20 -28.52 -1.53
N THR A 390 -9.55 -29.63 -1.24
CA THR A 390 -10.03 -30.61 -0.27
C THR A 390 -10.13 -29.99 1.12
N GLU A 391 -11.18 -30.32 1.84
CA GLU A 391 -11.41 -29.82 3.20
C GLU A 391 -10.25 -30.14 4.15
N SER A 392 -9.61 -31.30 3.98
CA SER A 392 -8.44 -31.67 4.78
C SER A 392 -7.27 -30.72 4.61
N CYS A 393 -7.06 -30.20 3.37
CA CYS A 393 -6.03 -29.21 3.08
C CYS A 393 -6.24 -27.91 3.86
N ILE A 394 -7.50 -27.44 3.95
CA ILE A 394 -7.89 -26.22 4.66
C ILE A 394 -7.83 -26.45 6.17
N ARG A 395 -8.39 -27.56 6.69
CA ARG A 395 -8.37 -27.90 8.12
C ARG A 395 -6.97 -28.01 8.68
N ASP A 396 -6.04 -28.48 7.88
CA ASP A 396 -4.63 -28.59 8.26
C ASP A 396 -3.93 -27.25 8.54
N GLN A 397 -4.53 -26.14 8.11
CA GLN A 397 -4.04 -24.77 8.36
C GLN A 397 -4.69 -24.13 9.59
N LEU A 398 -5.77 -24.73 10.10
CA LEU A 398 -6.48 -24.21 11.26
C LEU A 398 -5.76 -24.63 12.55
N VAL A 399 -5.51 -23.66 13.41
CA VAL A 399 -4.97 -23.91 14.76
C VAL A 399 -6.05 -23.95 15.83
N ILE A 400 -7.30 -23.74 15.43
CA ILE A 400 -8.50 -23.76 16.27
C ILE A 400 -9.33 -25.00 15.89
N LEU A 401 -9.73 -25.80 16.86
CA LEU A 401 -10.36 -27.11 16.65
C LEU A 401 -11.71 -27.22 17.38
N PRO A 402 -12.63 -28.07 16.90
CA PRO A 402 -13.84 -28.40 17.66
C PRO A 402 -13.50 -28.97 19.04
N GLY A 403 -14.20 -28.53 20.06
CA GLY A 403 -13.99 -28.88 21.49
C GLY A 403 -13.01 -27.96 22.22
N ASP A 404 -12.27 -27.09 21.49
CA ASP A 404 -11.44 -26.07 22.15
C ASP A 404 -12.30 -24.98 22.78
N VAL A 405 -11.79 -24.38 23.87
CA VAL A 405 -12.27 -23.07 24.30
C VAL A 405 -11.92 -22.05 23.21
N PHE A 406 -12.86 -21.20 22.88
CA PHE A 406 -12.64 -20.15 21.88
C PHE A 406 -11.41 -19.31 22.25
N ASN A 407 -10.61 -18.97 21.24
CA ASN A 407 -9.46 -18.09 21.40
C ASN A 407 -9.35 -17.19 20.17
N GLN A 408 -9.52 -15.90 20.39
CA GLN A 408 -9.54 -14.90 19.29
C GLN A 408 -8.23 -14.86 18.50
N GLN A 409 -7.09 -14.94 19.17
CA GLN A 409 -5.78 -14.92 18.52
C GLN A 409 -5.60 -16.16 17.64
N ARG A 410 -5.99 -17.34 18.10
CA ARG A 410 -5.94 -18.59 17.31
C ARG A 410 -6.91 -18.53 16.12
N LEU A 411 -8.07 -17.88 16.27
CA LEU A 411 -8.99 -17.66 15.16
C LEU A 411 -8.37 -16.75 14.10
N ILE A 412 -7.81 -15.61 14.50
CA ILE A 412 -7.13 -14.68 13.60
C ILE A 412 -5.93 -15.38 12.91
N GLN A 413 -5.14 -16.14 13.64
CA GLN A 413 -4.03 -16.91 13.08
C GLN A 413 -4.51 -17.94 12.06
N SER A 414 -5.59 -18.66 12.33
CA SER A 414 -6.22 -19.60 11.40
C SER A 414 -6.66 -18.90 10.12
N TRP A 415 -7.37 -17.78 10.26
CA TRP A 415 -7.83 -16.97 9.14
C TRP A 415 -6.69 -16.42 8.28
N GLN A 416 -5.65 -15.88 8.91
CA GLN A 416 -4.44 -15.40 8.22
C GLN A 416 -3.69 -16.54 7.52
N SER A 417 -3.61 -17.73 8.14
CA SER A 417 -2.98 -18.91 7.54
C SER A 417 -3.69 -19.33 6.27
N LEU A 418 -5.03 -19.30 6.25
CA LEU A 418 -5.82 -19.57 5.05
C LEU A 418 -5.57 -18.52 3.95
N GLY A 419 -5.53 -17.24 4.30
CA GLY A 419 -5.22 -16.15 3.36
C GLY A 419 -3.82 -16.30 2.75
N ASN A 420 -2.85 -16.72 3.56
CA ASN A 420 -1.44 -16.91 3.14
C ASN A 420 -1.23 -18.11 2.20
N LEU A 421 -2.16 -19.07 2.14
CA LEU A 421 -2.11 -20.13 1.15
C LEU A 421 -2.13 -19.60 -0.29
N GLY A 422 -2.75 -18.46 -0.51
CA GLY A 422 -2.88 -17.87 -1.83
C GLY A 422 -3.85 -18.60 -2.75
N PHE A 423 -4.71 -19.49 -2.21
CA PHE A 423 -5.71 -20.26 -2.98
C PHE A 423 -7.06 -19.55 -3.05
N PHE A 424 -7.28 -18.59 -2.21
CA PHE A 424 -8.53 -17.88 -2.04
C PHE A 424 -8.41 -16.40 -2.43
N ASP A 425 -9.54 -15.81 -2.86
CA ASP A 425 -9.62 -14.38 -3.12
C ASP A 425 -9.35 -13.58 -1.84
N THR A 426 -8.67 -12.45 -1.98
CA THR A 426 -8.35 -11.54 -0.87
C THR A 426 -8.88 -10.13 -1.16
N PRO A 427 -9.41 -9.43 -0.15
CA PRO A 427 -9.51 -9.81 1.27
C PRO A 427 -10.54 -10.94 1.49
N MET A 428 -10.20 -11.92 2.33
CA MET A 428 -11.14 -12.95 2.75
C MET A 428 -12.12 -12.38 3.76
N GLU A 429 -13.38 -12.84 3.69
CA GLU A 429 -14.38 -12.53 4.70
C GLU A 429 -13.92 -13.02 6.09
N ALA A 430 -14.22 -12.24 7.14
CA ALA A 430 -13.94 -12.66 8.50
C ALA A 430 -14.78 -13.91 8.81
N PRO A 431 -14.24 -14.86 9.62
CA PRO A 431 -15.01 -16.03 10.02
C PRO A 431 -16.27 -15.66 10.80
N ASP A 432 -17.40 -16.23 10.43
CA ASP A 432 -18.65 -16.07 11.15
C ASP A 432 -18.69 -16.92 12.41
N THR A 433 -19.32 -16.39 13.46
CA THR A 433 -19.62 -17.13 14.69
C THR A 433 -21.12 -17.28 14.85
N ARG A 434 -21.61 -18.53 14.96
CA ARG A 434 -23.03 -18.80 15.18
C ARG A 434 -23.24 -19.46 16.54
N ARG A 435 -23.99 -18.81 17.41
CA ARG A 435 -24.36 -19.35 18.71
C ARG A 435 -25.22 -20.63 18.57
N VAL A 436 -24.87 -21.68 19.31
CA VAL A 436 -25.50 -22.99 19.20
C VAL A 436 -26.48 -23.24 20.36
N ASN A 437 -26.16 -22.79 21.56
CA ASN A 437 -26.92 -23.04 22.78
C ASN A 437 -27.01 -21.81 23.69
N GLU A 438 -27.73 -21.94 24.80
CA GLU A 438 -27.86 -20.88 25.81
C GLU A 438 -26.59 -20.66 26.61
N GLN A 439 -25.71 -21.67 26.69
CA GLN A 439 -24.43 -21.59 27.37
C GLN A 439 -23.45 -20.69 26.61
N GLY A 440 -23.71 -20.42 25.34
CA GLY A 440 -22.90 -19.52 24.50
C GLY A 440 -21.89 -20.24 23.62
N ASP A 441 -21.96 -21.57 23.50
CA ASP A 441 -21.13 -22.31 22.57
C ASP A 441 -21.37 -21.90 21.11
N ILE A 442 -20.35 -22.00 20.28
CA ILE A 442 -20.41 -21.49 18.93
C ILE A 442 -19.98 -22.50 17.86
N ASP A 443 -20.59 -22.37 16.69
CA ASP A 443 -20.06 -22.88 15.43
C ASP A 443 -19.23 -21.78 14.76
N LEU A 444 -18.05 -22.13 14.25
CA LEU A 444 -17.20 -21.26 13.44
C LEU A 444 -17.40 -21.59 11.97
N ILE A 445 -17.62 -20.58 11.14
CA ILE A 445 -17.85 -20.76 9.70
C ILE A 445 -16.81 -19.95 8.93
N PHE A 446 -15.92 -20.65 8.26
CA PHE A 446 -14.95 -20.05 7.33
C PHE A 446 -15.54 -20.04 5.92
N ARG A 447 -15.82 -18.85 5.39
CA ARG A 447 -16.25 -18.68 4.00
C ARG A 447 -15.04 -18.40 3.14
N VAL A 448 -14.80 -19.27 2.18
CA VAL A 448 -13.70 -19.12 1.24
C VAL A 448 -14.26 -18.99 -0.18
N LYS A 449 -13.56 -18.22 -1.01
CA LYS A 449 -13.86 -18.14 -2.45
C LYS A 449 -12.59 -18.48 -3.20
N GLU A 450 -12.62 -19.58 -3.91
CA GLU A 450 -11.45 -20.10 -4.60
C GLU A 450 -11.07 -19.28 -5.83
N LYS A 451 -9.76 -19.12 -6.03
CA LYS A 451 -9.20 -18.53 -7.24
C LYS A 451 -8.28 -19.53 -7.96
N ARG A 452 -7.98 -19.25 -9.21
CA ARG A 452 -7.00 -20.04 -9.95
C ARG A 452 -5.62 -19.91 -9.33
N THR A 453 -5.03 -21.02 -8.90
CA THR A 453 -3.76 -21.07 -8.16
C THR A 453 -2.55 -21.28 -9.06
N GLY A 454 -2.74 -21.83 -10.26
CA GLY A 454 -1.64 -22.11 -11.21
C GLY A 454 -1.09 -20.82 -11.82
N ASN A 455 0.22 -20.62 -11.72
CA ASN A 455 0.94 -19.50 -12.30
C ASN A 455 1.85 -19.97 -13.43
N VAL A 456 1.78 -19.28 -14.57
CA VAL A 456 2.73 -19.44 -15.67
C VAL A 456 3.55 -18.16 -15.75
N ASN A 457 4.84 -18.30 -15.49
CA ASN A 457 5.77 -17.19 -15.56
C ASN A 457 6.72 -17.42 -16.75
N PHE A 458 6.87 -16.41 -17.57
CA PHE A 458 7.85 -16.42 -18.65
C PHE A 458 8.55 -15.07 -18.75
N GLY A 459 9.75 -15.05 -19.24
CA GLY A 459 10.50 -13.81 -19.40
C GLY A 459 11.73 -13.99 -20.25
N ALA A 460 12.21 -12.86 -20.72
CA ALA A 460 13.51 -12.77 -21.38
C ALA A 460 14.51 -12.12 -20.43
N SER A 461 15.75 -12.56 -20.48
CA SER A 461 16.85 -11.97 -19.71
C SER A 461 18.00 -11.66 -20.63
N MET A 462 18.65 -10.51 -20.40
CA MET A 462 19.89 -10.13 -21.05
C MET A 462 20.89 -9.75 -19.96
N GLY A 463 22.01 -10.43 -19.92
CA GLY A 463 23.07 -10.19 -18.93
C GLY A 463 24.41 -9.94 -19.59
N GLN A 464 25.22 -9.13 -18.91
CA GLN A 464 26.59 -8.86 -19.36
C GLN A 464 27.36 -10.17 -19.31
N GLY A 465 27.70 -10.74 -20.51
CA GLY A 465 28.40 -11.99 -20.68
C GLY A 465 27.57 -13.27 -20.72
N THR A 466 26.30 -13.27 -20.30
CA THR A 466 25.40 -14.43 -20.48
C THR A 466 24.63 -14.37 -21.81
N GLY A 467 24.63 -13.21 -22.48
CA GLY A 467 23.86 -12.98 -23.70
C GLY A 467 22.36 -12.96 -23.45
N PHE A 468 21.61 -13.12 -24.52
CA PHE A 468 20.16 -13.24 -24.49
C PHE A 468 19.76 -14.64 -24.04
N GLY A 469 18.75 -14.69 -23.14
CA GLY A 469 18.15 -15.93 -22.70
C GLY A 469 16.71 -15.73 -22.31
N GLY A 470 16.02 -16.79 -21.94
CA GLY A 470 14.64 -16.77 -21.46
C GLY A 470 14.40 -17.79 -20.36
N PHE A 471 13.22 -17.69 -19.78
CA PHE A 471 12.75 -18.71 -18.85
C PHE A 471 11.24 -18.93 -18.99
N ILE A 472 10.85 -20.14 -18.66
CA ILE A 472 9.45 -20.55 -18.49
C ILE A 472 9.34 -21.21 -17.12
N GLY A 473 8.43 -20.73 -16.30
CA GLY A 473 8.09 -21.31 -15.00
C GLY A 473 6.61 -21.68 -14.96
N LEU A 474 6.32 -22.89 -14.52
CA LEU A 474 4.99 -23.34 -14.17
C LEU A 474 5.00 -23.63 -12.67
N ASP A 475 4.09 -23.05 -11.93
CA ASP A 475 3.96 -23.28 -10.49
C ASP A 475 2.49 -23.52 -10.15
N GLN A 476 2.18 -24.71 -9.65
CA GLN A 476 0.86 -25.11 -9.19
C GLN A 476 0.95 -25.46 -7.70
N PRO A 477 0.65 -24.53 -6.80
CA PRO A 477 0.79 -24.76 -5.36
C PRO A 477 -0.35 -25.59 -4.76
N ASN A 478 -1.46 -25.77 -5.47
CA ASN A 478 -2.60 -26.60 -5.05
C ASN A 478 -2.91 -27.68 -6.09
N LEU A 479 -1.94 -28.57 -6.32
CA LEU A 479 -2.06 -29.65 -7.30
C LEU A 479 -3.15 -30.63 -6.87
N PHE A 480 -4.14 -30.86 -7.73
CA PHE A 480 -5.32 -31.71 -7.48
C PHE A 480 -6.15 -31.29 -6.24
N GLY A 481 -6.09 -30.02 -5.83
CA GLY A 481 -6.82 -29.54 -4.63
C GLY A 481 -6.26 -30.06 -3.30
N GLN A 482 -5.08 -30.67 -3.27
CA GLN A 482 -4.54 -31.37 -2.11
C GLN A 482 -3.42 -30.61 -1.37
N CYS A 483 -3.28 -29.31 -1.56
CA CYS A 483 -2.17 -28.49 -1.02
C CYS A 483 -0.78 -28.97 -1.46
N LYS A 484 -0.69 -29.84 -2.44
CA LYS A 484 0.56 -30.32 -3.00
C LYS A 484 1.05 -29.36 -4.06
N ARG A 485 2.36 -29.19 -4.17
CA ARG A 485 2.95 -28.26 -5.13
C ARG A 485 3.68 -29.01 -6.23
N GLY A 486 3.37 -28.67 -7.48
CA GLY A 486 4.14 -29.03 -8.64
C GLY A 486 4.77 -27.79 -9.26
N ALA A 487 6.07 -27.78 -9.45
CA ALA A 487 6.77 -26.65 -10.05
C ALA A 487 7.72 -27.14 -11.14
N LEU A 488 7.66 -26.49 -12.30
CA LEU A 488 8.59 -26.69 -13.41
C LEU A 488 9.26 -25.35 -13.70
N ARG A 489 10.57 -25.34 -13.74
CA ARG A 489 11.34 -24.17 -14.15
C ARG A 489 12.34 -24.55 -15.21
N TRP A 490 12.27 -23.90 -16.34
CA TRP A 490 13.22 -24.05 -17.42
C TRP A 490 13.78 -22.68 -17.78
N GLN A 491 15.10 -22.54 -17.67
CA GLN A 491 15.86 -21.37 -18.10
C GLN A 491 16.76 -21.77 -19.26
N PHE A 492 16.73 -21.02 -20.33
CA PHE A 492 17.49 -21.31 -21.51
C PHE A 492 18.19 -20.06 -22.07
N GLY A 493 19.34 -20.24 -22.64
CA GLY A 493 20.15 -19.19 -23.25
C GLY A 493 21.41 -19.72 -23.86
N ARG A 494 22.20 -18.85 -24.48
CA ARG A 494 23.43 -19.24 -25.17
C ARG A 494 24.41 -19.99 -24.29
N TYR A 495 24.46 -19.66 -22.99
CA TYR A 495 25.48 -20.16 -22.07
C TYR A 495 24.90 -20.88 -20.86
N PHE A 496 23.58 -21.09 -20.82
CA PHE A 496 22.93 -21.82 -19.72
C PHE A 496 21.67 -22.53 -20.22
N ASN A 497 21.42 -23.69 -19.64
CA ASN A 497 20.21 -24.43 -19.88
C ASN A 497 19.91 -25.21 -18.60
N ASP A 498 19.05 -24.62 -17.77
CA ASP A 498 18.71 -25.14 -16.46
C ASP A 498 17.26 -25.58 -16.44
N PHE A 499 17.07 -26.87 -16.18
CA PHE A 499 15.76 -27.48 -16.04
C PHE A 499 15.62 -27.99 -14.61
N ASN A 500 14.49 -27.66 -13.97
CA ASN A 500 14.18 -28.09 -12.62
C ASN A 500 12.71 -28.47 -12.53
N LEU A 501 12.40 -29.68 -12.10
CA LEU A 501 11.07 -30.19 -11.83
C LEU A 501 10.98 -30.60 -10.38
N THR A 502 10.08 -29.98 -9.64
CA THR A 502 9.88 -30.24 -8.21
C THR A 502 8.43 -30.62 -7.95
N TYR A 503 8.24 -31.67 -7.19
CA TYR A 503 6.98 -32.06 -6.56
C TYR A 503 7.17 -32.03 -5.05
N SER A 504 6.26 -31.42 -4.32
CA SER A 504 6.28 -31.37 -2.86
C SER A 504 4.90 -31.62 -2.25
N ASP A 505 4.91 -32.39 -1.19
CA ASP A 505 3.75 -32.72 -0.36
C ASP A 505 4.01 -32.19 1.06
N PRO A 506 3.28 -31.19 1.55
CA PRO A 506 3.48 -30.65 2.88
C PRO A 506 3.13 -31.61 4.00
N ARG A 507 2.34 -32.65 3.70
CA ARG A 507 1.86 -33.65 4.68
C ARG A 507 1.72 -35.03 4.06
N ILE A 508 2.82 -35.75 4.00
CA ILE A 508 2.83 -37.13 3.47
C ILE A 508 1.84 -38.01 4.23
N ARG A 509 0.84 -38.55 3.53
CA ARG A 509 -0.22 -39.40 4.12
C ARG A 509 -0.91 -38.77 5.33
N LYS A 510 -1.12 -37.44 5.32
CA LYS A 510 -1.73 -36.67 6.43
C LYS A 510 -0.90 -36.65 7.72
N SER A 511 0.38 -37.01 7.67
CA SER A 511 1.29 -36.89 8.80
C SER A 511 1.86 -35.47 8.92
N MET A 512 2.61 -35.20 10.01
CA MET A 512 3.33 -33.93 10.20
C MET A 512 4.61 -33.84 9.34
N PHE A 513 4.93 -34.89 8.59
CA PHE A 513 6.11 -34.94 7.73
C PHE A 513 5.84 -34.39 6.36
N SER A 514 6.70 -33.49 5.89
CA SER A 514 6.68 -33.00 4.51
C SER A 514 7.68 -33.78 3.64
N GLY A 515 7.42 -33.84 2.35
CA GLY A 515 8.33 -34.49 1.41
C GLY A 515 8.45 -33.74 0.11
N SER A 516 9.61 -33.78 -0.51
CA SER A 516 9.78 -33.28 -1.86
C SER A 516 10.69 -34.14 -2.69
N VAL A 517 10.39 -34.15 -3.98
CA VAL A 517 11.19 -34.80 -5.02
C VAL A 517 11.56 -33.76 -6.04
N THR A 518 12.84 -33.62 -6.32
CA THR A 518 13.33 -32.67 -7.33
C THR A 518 14.20 -33.43 -8.33
N VAL A 519 13.97 -33.17 -9.61
CA VAL A 519 14.83 -33.65 -10.71
C VAL A 519 15.34 -32.41 -11.45
N TYR A 520 16.62 -32.37 -11.69
CA TYR A 520 17.25 -31.22 -12.30
C TYR A 520 18.34 -31.58 -13.31
N ARG A 521 18.53 -30.65 -14.27
CA ARG A 521 19.65 -30.62 -15.18
C ARG A 521 20.13 -29.18 -15.31
N THR A 522 21.34 -28.91 -14.77
CA THR A 522 21.87 -27.57 -14.64
C THR A 522 23.24 -27.46 -15.31
N MET A 523 23.40 -26.44 -16.19
CA MET A 523 24.67 -26.08 -16.75
C MET A 523 25.25 -24.88 -15.98
N ALA A 524 26.49 -24.97 -15.50
CA ALA A 524 27.11 -23.83 -14.80
C ALA A 524 27.26 -22.62 -15.74
N ARG A 525 26.88 -21.46 -15.24
CA ARG A 525 26.91 -20.21 -16.01
C ARG A 525 28.32 -19.63 -16.15
N TYR A 526 29.26 -20.07 -15.35
CA TYR A 526 30.65 -19.66 -15.40
C TYR A 526 31.52 -20.74 -16.08
N TYR A 527 32.61 -20.29 -16.66
CA TYR A 527 33.58 -21.10 -17.30
C TYR A 527 34.76 -21.33 -16.37
N ILE A 528 35.25 -22.58 -16.33
CA ILE A 528 36.46 -22.95 -15.59
C ILE A 528 37.58 -23.13 -16.59
N ALA A 529 38.61 -22.31 -16.49
CA ALA A 529 39.63 -22.15 -17.50
C ALA A 529 40.26 -23.47 -18.00
N ASP A 530 40.38 -24.46 -17.07
CA ASP A 530 41.06 -25.74 -17.39
C ASP A 530 40.10 -26.84 -17.82
N LEU A 531 38.77 -26.69 -17.53
CA LEU A 531 37.81 -27.79 -17.63
C LEU A 531 36.55 -27.47 -18.45
N GLY A 532 36.35 -26.19 -18.78
CA GLY A 532 35.13 -25.77 -19.46
C GLY A 532 33.94 -25.59 -18.47
N ARG A 533 32.73 -25.90 -18.92
CA ARG A 533 31.52 -25.79 -18.12
C ARG A 533 31.10 -27.12 -17.52
N SER A 534 30.59 -27.08 -16.28
CA SER A 534 30.01 -28.27 -15.68
C SER A 534 28.53 -28.41 -16.04
N LEU A 535 28.15 -29.59 -16.51
CA LEU A 535 26.77 -30.04 -16.64
C LEU A 535 26.46 -31.03 -15.53
N ARG A 536 25.46 -30.68 -14.72
CA ARG A 536 24.98 -31.50 -13.60
C ARG A 536 23.59 -32.04 -13.91
N THR A 537 23.40 -33.34 -13.76
CA THR A 537 22.09 -34.00 -13.89
C THR A 537 21.87 -34.86 -12.66
N GLY A 538 20.77 -34.65 -11.97
CA GLY A 538 20.53 -35.34 -10.71
C GLY A 538 19.11 -35.33 -10.24
N GLY A 539 18.91 -36.00 -9.11
CA GLY A 539 17.65 -35.96 -8.38
C GLY A 539 17.89 -35.89 -6.88
N GLN A 540 16.94 -35.34 -6.18
CA GLN A 540 16.97 -35.19 -4.74
C GLN A 540 15.62 -35.59 -4.14
N LEU A 541 15.68 -36.35 -3.06
CA LEU A 541 14.57 -36.64 -2.17
C LEU A 541 14.80 -35.88 -0.86
N GLN A 542 13.78 -35.28 -0.31
CA GLN A 542 13.87 -34.53 0.94
C GLN A 542 12.65 -34.80 1.81
N LEU A 543 12.89 -35.09 3.08
CA LEU A 543 11.88 -35.24 4.12
C LEU A 543 12.04 -34.11 5.13
N GLY A 544 10.96 -33.42 5.44
CA GLY A 544 10.93 -32.39 6.45
C GLY A 544 10.19 -32.86 7.70
N LEU A 545 10.81 -32.62 8.84
CA LEU A 545 10.35 -33.02 10.16
C LEU A 545 10.09 -31.76 10.98
N PRO A 546 8.91 -31.59 11.60
CA PRO A 546 8.69 -30.51 12.55
C PRO A 546 9.56 -30.70 13.78
N VAL A 547 9.99 -29.60 14.37
CA VAL A 547 10.71 -29.61 15.65
C VAL A 547 9.67 -29.44 16.77
N PRO A 548 9.51 -30.42 17.70
CA PRO A 548 8.37 -30.42 18.61
C PRO A 548 8.29 -29.24 19.60
N TRP A 549 9.41 -28.58 19.86
CA TRP A 549 9.51 -27.48 20.84
C TRP A 549 9.55 -26.11 20.20
N ASP A 550 9.56 -26.01 18.87
CA ASP A 550 9.59 -24.72 18.17
C ASP A 550 8.86 -24.80 16.83
N ASN A 551 7.73 -24.11 16.74
CA ASN A 551 6.88 -24.07 15.55
C ASN A 551 7.52 -23.32 14.36
N TRP A 552 8.58 -22.54 14.60
CA TRP A 552 9.30 -21.79 13.57
C TRP A 552 10.47 -22.57 12.96
N SER A 553 10.76 -23.75 13.53
CA SER A 553 11.89 -24.59 13.16
C SER A 553 11.47 -25.85 12.41
N ARG A 554 12.29 -26.25 11.44
CA ARG A 554 12.14 -27.50 10.71
C ARG A 554 13.49 -28.17 10.52
N LEU A 555 13.49 -29.49 10.62
CA LEU A 555 14.63 -30.33 10.28
C LEU A 555 14.35 -31.03 8.95
N PHE A 556 15.30 -31.01 8.04
CA PHE A 556 15.21 -31.72 6.77
C PHE A 556 16.31 -32.77 6.66
N VAL A 557 15.92 -33.92 6.17
CA VAL A 557 16.86 -34.98 5.76
C VAL A 557 16.71 -35.18 4.26
N SER A 558 17.80 -35.16 3.52
CA SER A 558 17.79 -35.30 2.07
C SER A 558 18.78 -36.32 1.57
N TYR A 559 18.44 -36.95 0.46
CA TYR A 559 19.34 -37.75 -0.33
C TYR A 559 19.36 -37.23 -1.76
N ALA A 560 20.57 -37.00 -2.30
CA ALA A 560 20.76 -36.55 -3.68
C ALA A 560 21.78 -37.44 -4.41
N GLY A 561 21.39 -37.87 -5.61
CA GLY A 561 22.28 -38.49 -6.57
C GLY A 561 22.53 -37.56 -7.76
N GLU A 562 23.78 -37.29 -8.11
CA GLU A 562 24.13 -36.32 -9.15
C GLU A 562 25.29 -36.83 -10.00
N GLY A 563 25.12 -36.86 -11.33
CA GLY A 563 26.17 -36.99 -12.31
C GLY A 563 26.69 -35.63 -12.77
N VAL A 564 27.98 -35.44 -12.78
CA VAL A 564 28.66 -34.21 -13.25
C VAL A 564 29.51 -34.55 -14.47
N ARG A 565 29.37 -33.76 -15.53
CA ARG A 565 30.22 -33.79 -16.73
C ARG A 565 30.85 -32.43 -16.96
N PHE A 566 32.13 -32.40 -17.30
CA PHE A 566 32.76 -31.22 -17.83
C PHE A 566 32.84 -31.35 -19.37
N GLY A 567 32.33 -30.34 -20.07
CA GLY A 567 32.35 -30.30 -21.54
C GLY A 567 32.61 -28.92 -21.99
N ASP A 568 33.30 -28.86 -22.99
CA ASP A 568 33.44 -28.09 -24.06
C ASP A 568 34.09 -27.76 -24.91
N THR A 569 33.66 -27.17 -25.58
CA THR A 569 33.87 -26.76 -26.88
C THR A 569 34.75 -25.60 -27.09
N GLY A 570 35.49 -25.29 -26.22
CA GLY A 570 36.43 -24.22 -26.34
C GLY A 570 37.87 -24.75 -26.49
N LEU A 571 38.74 -23.94 -26.97
CA LEU A 571 40.17 -24.02 -27.24
C LEU A 571 41.08 -24.96 -26.38
N LEU A 572 40.54 -25.65 -25.33
CA LEU A 572 41.31 -26.38 -24.37
C LEU A 572 40.84 -27.88 -24.17
N GLY A 573 40.25 -28.49 -25.20
CA GLY A 573 39.75 -29.87 -25.16
C GLY A 573 40.77 -30.99 -24.91
N GLN A 574 41.97 -30.64 -24.50
CA GLN A 574 43.05 -31.62 -24.30
C GLN A 574 43.22 -32.10 -22.85
N THR A 575 42.66 -31.41 -21.87
CA THR A 575 42.84 -31.80 -20.43
C THR A 575 41.74 -32.68 -19.87
N GLY A 576 40.58 -32.80 -20.56
CA GLY A 576 39.47 -33.67 -20.13
C GLY A 576 39.79 -35.14 -20.15
N ASP A 577 40.71 -35.61 -20.99
CA ASP A 577 41.05 -37.00 -21.14
C ASP A 577 41.84 -37.58 -19.96
N GLN A 578 42.46 -36.77 -19.12
CA GLN A 578 43.21 -37.27 -17.95
C GLN A 578 42.34 -37.76 -16.78
N TYR A 579 41.06 -37.33 -16.70
CA TYR A 579 40.21 -37.61 -15.55
C TYR A 579 38.90 -38.34 -15.89
N GLY A 580 38.65 -38.65 -17.16
CA GLY A 580 37.33 -39.10 -17.61
C GLY A 580 36.30 -37.98 -17.65
N ASN A 581 35.35 -38.02 -18.60
CA ASN A 581 34.41 -36.94 -18.89
C ASN A 581 33.24 -36.86 -17.92
N SER A 582 33.10 -37.79 -16.99
CA SER A 582 31.95 -37.83 -16.08
C SER A 582 32.28 -38.42 -14.72
N SER A 583 31.62 -37.95 -13.71
CA SER A 583 31.73 -38.40 -12.32
C SER A 583 30.37 -38.41 -11.65
N PHE A 584 30.17 -39.30 -10.69
CA PHE A 584 28.95 -39.42 -9.93
C PHE A 584 29.21 -39.18 -8.44
N ARG A 585 28.27 -38.47 -7.80
CA ARG A 585 28.27 -38.34 -6.35
C ARG A 585 26.92 -38.71 -5.74
N SER A 586 26.98 -39.24 -4.56
CA SER A 586 25.83 -39.48 -3.69
C SER A 586 25.98 -38.67 -2.42
N THR A 587 24.99 -37.98 -2.01
CA THR A 587 25.04 -37.03 -0.89
C THR A 587 23.83 -37.23 0.04
N VAL A 588 24.11 -37.44 1.31
CA VAL A 588 23.09 -37.33 2.37
C VAL A 588 23.22 -35.96 3.05
N GLY A 589 22.14 -35.25 3.13
CA GLY A 589 22.07 -33.90 3.74
C GLY A 589 21.18 -33.89 4.97
N ILE A 590 21.60 -33.14 5.97
CA ILE A 590 20.80 -32.79 7.15
C ILE A 590 20.78 -31.26 7.20
N SER A 591 19.60 -30.68 7.21
CA SER A 591 19.43 -29.21 7.26
C SER A 591 18.48 -28.84 8.37
N TYR A 592 18.87 -27.87 9.17
CA TYR A 592 18.03 -27.22 10.16
C TYR A 592 17.73 -25.79 9.68
N GLY A 593 16.48 -25.43 9.71
CA GLY A 593 16.04 -24.07 9.38
C GLY A 593 15.08 -23.54 10.42
N ARG A 594 15.32 -22.31 10.89
CA ARG A 594 14.42 -21.52 11.73
C ARG A 594 14.18 -20.19 11.05
N ASP A 595 12.93 -19.78 10.90
CA ASP A 595 12.58 -18.51 10.26
C ASP A 595 11.46 -17.82 11.03
N THR A 596 11.80 -16.68 11.64
CA THR A 596 10.88 -15.81 12.39
C THR A 596 10.75 -14.44 11.76
N ARG A 597 11.19 -14.27 10.50
CA ARG A 597 11.17 -12.98 9.81
C ARG A 597 9.74 -12.53 9.53
N ILE A 598 9.50 -11.25 9.71
CA ILE A 598 8.22 -10.59 9.47
C ILE A 598 8.38 -9.61 8.31
N GLY A 599 7.40 -9.59 7.39
CA GLY A 599 7.36 -8.62 6.30
C GLY A 599 8.17 -9.02 5.06
N ASN A 600 8.23 -10.32 4.74
CA ASN A 600 8.80 -10.79 3.47
C ASN A 600 8.12 -10.12 2.25
N PRO A 601 8.84 -9.80 1.15
CA PRO A 601 10.24 -10.15 0.87
C PRO A 601 11.29 -9.20 1.48
N PHE A 602 10.91 -8.07 2.07
CA PHE A 602 11.80 -7.14 2.75
C PHE A 602 11.54 -7.19 4.26
N PRO A 603 12.27 -8.07 5.01
CA PRO A 603 12.01 -8.28 6.42
C PRO A 603 12.20 -6.99 7.24
N THR A 604 11.29 -6.76 8.18
CA THR A 604 11.33 -5.61 9.07
C THR A 604 11.70 -5.99 10.50
N ALA A 605 11.50 -7.24 10.87
CA ALA A 605 11.82 -7.77 12.21
C ALA A 605 12.07 -9.26 12.14
N GLY A 606 12.62 -9.82 13.23
CA GLY A 606 12.88 -11.24 13.38
C GLY A 606 14.18 -11.67 12.74
N GLY A 607 14.36 -12.97 12.56
CA GLY A 607 15.58 -13.50 11.98
C GLY A 607 15.39 -14.87 11.36
N SER A 608 16.39 -15.31 10.60
CA SER A 608 16.46 -16.68 10.10
C SER A 608 17.82 -17.29 10.43
N GLN A 609 17.80 -18.60 10.66
CA GLN A 609 19.00 -19.39 10.85
C GLN A 609 18.87 -20.68 10.02
N THR A 610 19.87 -20.95 9.20
CA THR A 610 19.96 -22.15 8.40
C THR A 610 21.30 -22.81 8.65
N VAL A 611 21.28 -24.09 8.97
CA VAL A 611 22.47 -24.93 9.15
C VAL A 611 22.34 -26.13 8.23
N ASN A 612 23.32 -26.34 7.36
CA ASN A 612 23.33 -27.48 6.44
C ASN A 612 24.59 -28.32 6.64
N LEU A 613 24.40 -29.61 6.77
CA LEU A 613 25.43 -30.64 6.81
C LEU A 613 25.23 -31.58 5.63
N ALA A 614 26.23 -31.78 4.79
CA ALA A 614 26.16 -32.66 3.65
C ALA A 614 27.33 -33.66 3.70
N PHE A 615 27.01 -34.92 3.63
CA PHE A 615 27.97 -36.05 3.61
C PHE A 615 27.94 -36.65 2.20
N THR A 616 29.04 -36.51 1.48
CA THR A 616 29.15 -36.95 0.10
C THR A 616 30.12 -38.12 0.02
N GLY A 617 29.71 -39.17 -0.67
CA GLY A 617 30.55 -40.34 -0.93
C GLY A 617 30.70 -41.25 0.28
N GLY A 618 31.85 -41.93 0.41
CA GLY A 618 32.10 -42.90 1.44
C GLY A 618 31.12 -44.07 1.36
N PRO A 619 30.34 -44.38 2.44
CA PRO A 619 29.39 -45.50 2.43
C PRO A 619 28.23 -45.30 1.46
N PHE A 620 27.98 -44.10 0.99
CA PHE A 620 26.93 -43.82 0.05
C PHE A 620 27.34 -43.96 -1.42
N GLY A 621 28.62 -44.30 -1.68
CA GLY A 621 29.17 -44.44 -3.03
C GLY A 621 29.48 -43.12 -3.72
N GLY A 622 30.09 -43.19 -4.89
CA GLY A 622 30.53 -42.04 -5.65
C GLY A 622 32.05 -41.92 -5.75
N THR A 623 32.53 -40.96 -6.51
CA THR A 623 33.95 -40.78 -6.84
C THR A 623 34.71 -39.82 -5.96
N SER A 624 34.02 -39.22 -5.00
CA SER A 624 34.60 -38.23 -4.04
C SER A 624 34.07 -38.49 -2.65
N SER A 625 34.88 -38.20 -1.64
CA SER A 625 34.46 -38.30 -0.24
C SER A 625 34.81 -37.03 0.52
N PHE A 626 33.76 -36.25 0.87
CA PHE A 626 33.91 -35.02 1.61
C PHE A 626 32.64 -34.69 2.42
N GLN A 627 32.80 -33.86 3.40
CA GLN A 627 31.74 -33.30 4.22
C GLN A 627 31.69 -31.80 3.99
N ARG A 628 30.49 -31.23 3.75
CA ARG A 628 30.28 -29.81 3.58
C ARG A 628 29.36 -29.31 4.68
N TYR A 629 29.80 -28.30 5.38
CA TYR A 629 29.07 -27.58 6.39
C TYR A 629 28.81 -26.14 5.91
N THR A 630 27.61 -25.66 6.07
CA THR A 630 27.31 -24.23 5.88
C THR A 630 26.31 -23.73 6.92
N THR A 631 26.50 -22.51 7.39
CA THR A 631 25.49 -21.81 8.21
C THR A 631 25.28 -20.41 7.70
N GLU A 632 24.03 -19.99 7.76
CA GLU A 632 23.61 -18.63 7.49
C GLU A 632 22.70 -18.16 8.63
N THR A 633 22.99 -17.02 9.18
CA THR A 633 22.20 -16.40 10.23
C THR A 633 21.91 -14.96 9.83
N THR A 634 20.63 -14.58 9.85
CA THR A 634 20.21 -13.20 9.61
C THR A 634 19.37 -12.72 10.78
N ALA A 635 19.49 -11.45 11.12
CA ALA A 635 18.68 -10.80 12.14
C ALA A 635 18.27 -9.40 11.66
N TYR A 636 17.02 -9.04 11.90
CA TYR A 636 16.45 -7.75 11.53
C TYR A 636 15.76 -7.12 12.72
N VAL A 637 16.05 -5.85 12.95
CA VAL A 637 15.45 -5.07 14.03
C VAL A 637 14.91 -3.76 13.45
N PRO A 638 13.62 -3.45 13.67
CA PRO A 638 13.07 -2.16 13.28
C PRO A 638 13.68 -1.06 14.14
N VAL A 639 14.29 -0.07 13.51
CA VAL A 639 14.96 1.06 14.19
C VAL A 639 14.02 2.25 14.31
N ALA A 640 13.26 2.54 13.25
CA ALA A 640 12.34 3.67 13.22
C ALA A 640 11.19 3.41 12.24
N GLN A 641 10.07 4.07 12.48
CA GLN A 641 8.95 4.12 11.54
C GLN A 641 8.73 5.56 11.11
N LEU A 642 8.60 5.80 9.81
CA LEU A 642 8.39 7.09 9.20
C LEU A 642 7.02 7.10 8.50
N GLY A 643 6.11 7.97 8.93
CA GLY A 643 4.75 8.00 8.40
C GLY A 643 3.85 6.89 8.99
N GLY A 644 2.73 6.60 8.35
CA GLY A 644 1.82 5.52 8.74
C GLY A 644 1.00 5.81 10.01
N THR A 645 0.60 7.05 10.21
CA THR A 645 -0.20 7.46 11.37
C THR A 645 -1.71 7.24 11.17
N ARG A 646 -2.12 6.62 10.06
CA ARG A 646 -3.53 6.44 9.67
C ARG A 646 -3.91 4.97 9.54
N PRO A 647 -5.16 4.61 9.79
CA PRO A 647 -5.71 3.34 9.34
C PRO A 647 -5.56 3.23 7.81
N GLY A 648 -4.81 2.21 7.34
CA GLY A 648 -4.57 1.97 5.92
C GLY A 648 -3.27 2.52 5.33
N ASP A 649 -2.58 3.47 5.96
CA ASP A 649 -1.25 3.92 5.51
C ASP A 649 -0.19 2.89 5.91
N GLN A 650 0.63 2.47 4.95
CA GLN A 650 1.79 1.63 5.24
C GLN A 650 2.97 2.53 5.67
N PRO A 651 3.46 2.42 6.91
CA PRO A 651 4.61 3.21 7.33
C PRO A 651 5.87 2.77 6.57
N MET A 652 6.73 3.72 6.26
CA MET A 652 8.10 3.40 5.89
C MET A 652 8.84 2.94 7.13
N ILE A 653 9.48 1.77 7.05
CA ILE A 653 10.15 1.17 8.20
C ILE A 653 11.66 1.18 7.94
N MET A 654 12.39 1.82 8.85
CA MET A 654 13.85 1.73 8.88
C MET A 654 14.27 0.50 9.67
N VAL A 655 15.13 -0.32 9.08
CA VAL A 655 15.51 -1.63 9.61
C VAL A 655 17.02 -1.75 9.67
N ALA A 656 17.55 -2.16 10.79
CA ALA A 656 18.93 -2.62 10.91
C ALA A 656 18.98 -4.14 10.68
N GLY A 657 19.83 -4.59 9.78
CA GLY A 657 20.03 -5.98 9.42
C GLY A 657 21.47 -6.43 9.66
N LEU A 658 21.64 -7.64 10.17
CA LEU A 658 22.93 -8.31 10.28
C LEU A 658 22.79 -9.71 9.66
N SER A 659 23.67 -10.02 8.71
CA SER A 659 23.76 -11.35 8.09
C SER A 659 25.16 -11.88 8.25
N THR A 660 25.30 -13.14 8.66
CA THR A 660 26.57 -13.82 8.76
C THR A 660 26.46 -15.17 8.07
N ARG A 661 27.42 -15.47 7.21
CA ARG A 661 27.51 -16.73 6.47
C ARG A 661 28.89 -17.33 6.67
N THR A 662 28.93 -18.63 6.86
CA THR A 662 30.20 -19.35 6.96
C THR A 662 30.02 -20.76 6.42
N GLY A 663 31.11 -21.34 5.97
CA GLY A 663 31.11 -22.70 5.52
C GLY A 663 32.50 -23.35 5.57
N ALA A 664 32.50 -24.66 5.63
CA ALA A 664 33.72 -25.46 5.62
C ALA A 664 33.53 -26.77 4.85
N VAL A 665 34.56 -27.22 4.15
CA VAL A 665 34.62 -28.49 3.46
C VAL A 665 35.77 -29.29 4.05
N PHE A 666 35.47 -30.51 4.51
CA PHE A 666 36.43 -31.47 5.04
C PHE A 666 36.53 -32.68 4.13
N GLY A 667 37.73 -33.20 3.90
CA GLY A 667 37.95 -34.29 2.98
C GLY A 667 38.40 -33.86 1.60
N SER A 668 38.28 -34.75 0.62
CA SER A 668 38.70 -34.50 -0.75
C SER A 668 37.51 -34.38 -1.70
N THR A 669 37.37 -33.23 -2.29
CA THR A 669 36.37 -32.98 -3.35
C THR A 669 36.76 -33.61 -4.67
N GLY A 670 38.04 -33.99 -4.84
CA GLY A 670 38.59 -34.54 -6.09
C GLY A 670 38.53 -33.53 -7.23
N PRO A 671 38.91 -33.94 -8.42
CA PRO A 671 39.05 -33.05 -9.57
C PRO A 671 37.72 -32.59 -10.17
N PHE A 672 36.58 -33.28 -9.85
CA PHE A 672 35.27 -32.97 -10.44
C PHE A 672 34.37 -32.14 -9.54
N PHE A 673 34.57 -32.18 -8.22
CA PHE A 673 33.64 -31.54 -7.28
C PHE A 673 34.27 -30.39 -6.49
N PHE A 674 35.42 -29.85 -6.94
CA PHE A 674 36.03 -28.68 -6.32
C PHE A 674 35.08 -27.45 -6.35
N SER A 675 34.13 -27.40 -7.28
CA SER A 675 33.05 -26.39 -7.30
C SER A 675 32.07 -26.49 -6.11
N GLN A 676 32.21 -27.53 -5.28
CA GLN A 676 31.51 -27.61 -3.97
C GLN A 676 32.26 -26.88 -2.85
N GLU A 677 33.52 -26.51 -3.08
CA GLU A 677 34.28 -25.58 -2.27
C GLU A 677 33.73 -24.16 -2.50
N PHE A 678 34.18 -23.21 -1.76
CA PHE A 678 33.61 -21.85 -1.74
C PHE A 678 34.43 -20.90 -2.59
N ALA A 679 33.75 -20.06 -3.34
CA ALA A 679 34.33 -18.93 -4.04
C ALA A 679 33.67 -17.64 -3.53
N LEU A 680 34.42 -16.58 -3.37
CA LEU A 680 33.95 -15.31 -2.81
C LEU A 680 34.21 -14.15 -3.78
N GLY A 681 33.32 -13.20 -3.80
CA GLY A 681 33.37 -11.99 -4.63
C GLY A 681 32.21 -11.91 -5.61
N GLY A 682 31.78 -10.71 -5.91
CA GLY A 682 30.62 -10.44 -6.77
C GLY A 682 29.29 -10.74 -6.13
N VAL A 683 28.26 -10.99 -6.94
CA VAL A 683 26.87 -11.22 -6.49
C VAL A 683 26.18 -12.38 -7.23
N GLN A 684 26.79 -12.97 -8.24
CA GLN A 684 26.09 -13.89 -9.15
C GLN A 684 26.47 -15.37 -9.01
N TYR A 685 27.75 -15.69 -8.76
CA TYR A 685 28.24 -17.05 -8.95
C TYR A 685 28.84 -17.72 -7.71
N GLY A 686 29.31 -16.94 -6.75
CA GLY A 686 29.90 -17.45 -5.52
C GLY A 686 29.19 -16.91 -4.28
N GLU A 687 29.88 -16.99 -3.15
CA GLU A 687 29.45 -16.32 -1.94
C GLU A 687 29.58 -14.81 -2.15
N ARG A 688 28.56 -14.08 -1.71
CA ARG A 688 28.43 -12.65 -2.02
C ARG A 688 29.45 -11.80 -1.24
N LEU A 689 30.18 -10.95 -1.97
CA LEU A 689 30.90 -9.82 -1.44
C LEU A 689 30.86 -8.69 -2.47
N ARG A 690 30.01 -7.69 -2.26
CA ARG A 690 29.80 -6.57 -3.16
C ARG A 690 31.02 -5.64 -3.18
N GLY A 691 31.28 -4.94 -4.28
CA GLY A 691 32.46 -4.11 -4.49
C GLY A 691 33.70 -4.88 -4.99
N TYR A 692 33.56 -6.18 -5.18
CA TYR A 692 34.61 -7.06 -5.74
C TYR A 692 34.11 -7.77 -6.99
N GLU A 693 35.02 -8.18 -7.85
CA GLU A 693 34.71 -8.96 -9.05
C GLU A 693 34.36 -10.42 -8.68
N GLU A 694 33.60 -11.08 -9.55
CA GLU A 694 33.27 -12.48 -9.35
C GLU A 694 34.55 -13.33 -9.23
N PHE A 695 34.60 -14.22 -8.25
CA PHE A 695 35.75 -15.11 -7.99
C PHE A 695 37.08 -14.41 -7.66
N SER A 696 37.08 -13.12 -7.34
CA SER A 696 38.34 -12.37 -7.16
C SER A 696 38.98 -12.52 -5.78
N ILE A 697 38.22 -13.01 -4.79
CA ILE A 697 38.76 -13.31 -3.47
C ILE A 697 39.13 -14.80 -3.44
N THR A 698 40.41 -15.08 -3.31
CA THR A 698 40.95 -16.45 -3.33
C THR A 698 41.64 -16.78 -2.00
N PRO A 699 41.94 -18.06 -1.70
CA PRO A 699 42.72 -18.41 -0.52
C PRO A 699 44.11 -17.78 -0.46
N GLU A 700 44.66 -17.37 -1.59
CA GLU A 700 45.96 -16.70 -1.72
C GLU A 700 45.87 -15.17 -1.62
N GLY A 701 44.61 -14.63 -1.62
CA GLY A 701 44.34 -13.23 -1.56
C GLY A 701 43.51 -12.71 -2.75
N TYR A 702 43.57 -11.39 -2.97
CA TYR A 702 42.82 -10.76 -4.06
C TYR A 702 43.51 -11.02 -5.43
N LEU A 703 42.75 -11.56 -6.36
CA LEU A 703 43.20 -11.83 -7.72
C LEU A 703 42.65 -10.75 -8.66
N THR A 704 43.55 -10.00 -9.30
CA THR A 704 43.21 -8.96 -10.28
C THR A 704 42.88 -9.53 -11.64
N GLY A 705 41.89 -8.95 -12.34
CA GLY A 705 41.60 -9.31 -13.74
C GLY A 705 40.90 -10.65 -13.93
N THR A 706 40.35 -11.24 -12.86
CA THR A 706 39.34 -12.30 -13.00
C THR A 706 38.14 -11.67 -13.67
N GLY A 707 38.08 -11.81 -14.99
CA GLY A 707 36.91 -11.32 -15.73
C GLY A 707 35.67 -12.07 -15.26
N THR A 708 34.53 -11.48 -15.46
CA THR A 708 33.19 -11.86 -14.98
C THR A 708 32.81 -13.34 -15.22
N PHE A 709 33.60 -14.13 -15.94
CA PHE A 709 33.20 -15.44 -16.42
C PHE A 709 34.28 -16.53 -16.29
N ASN A 710 35.49 -16.20 -15.88
CA ASN A 710 36.59 -17.16 -15.80
C ASN A 710 36.97 -17.43 -14.34
N ALA A 711 36.45 -18.51 -13.77
CA ALA A 711 36.96 -19.05 -12.52
C ALA A 711 38.21 -19.92 -12.84
N THR A 712 39.16 -19.96 -11.93
CA THR A 712 40.24 -20.94 -11.90
C THR A 712 40.04 -21.85 -10.70
N ARG A 713 40.74 -22.98 -10.64
CA ARG A 713 40.72 -23.82 -9.44
C ARG A 713 41.21 -23.08 -8.19
N GLN A 714 42.13 -22.15 -8.37
CA GLN A 714 42.66 -21.30 -7.28
C GLN A 714 41.61 -20.34 -6.70
N SER A 715 40.52 -20.06 -7.44
CA SER A 715 39.41 -19.22 -6.95
C SER A 715 38.60 -19.88 -5.84
N PHE A 716 38.76 -21.20 -5.62
CA PHE A 716 37.97 -21.94 -4.66
C PHE A 716 38.76 -22.29 -3.40
N GLY A 717 38.16 -22.19 -2.26
CA GLY A 717 38.71 -22.54 -0.96
C GLY A 717 37.77 -23.44 -0.16
N LYS A 718 38.34 -24.17 0.80
CA LYS A 718 37.57 -25.09 1.63
C LYS A 718 36.89 -24.47 2.81
N ALA A 719 37.10 -23.18 3.06
CA ALA A 719 36.38 -22.49 4.11
C ALA A 719 36.15 -21.01 3.72
N TYR A 720 35.05 -20.44 4.18
CA TYR A 720 34.77 -19.03 4.02
C TYR A 720 34.01 -18.47 5.22
N PHE A 721 34.10 -17.18 5.35
CA PHE A 721 33.31 -16.38 6.28
C PHE A 721 32.95 -15.07 5.59
N SER A 722 31.68 -14.68 5.69
CA SER A 722 31.24 -13.34 5.26
C SER A 722 30.18 -12.80 6.22
N THR A 723 30.22 -11.50 6.42
CA THR A 723 29.24 -10.78 7.24
C THR A 723 28.81 -9.52 6.52
N THR A 724 27.54 -9.18 6.66
CA THR A 724 26.91 -7.98 6.10
C THR A 724 26.14 -7.28 7.21
N ALA A 725 26.47 -6.03 7.48
CA ALA A 725 25.64 -5.13 8.27
C ALA A 725 24.94 -4.16 7.33
N GLU A 726 23.64 -3.99 7.48
CA GLU A 726 22.86 -3.08 6.63
C GLU A 726 21.91 -2.20 7.44
N LEU A 727 21.68 -1.01 6.95
CA LEU A 727 20.62 -0.12 7.37
C LEU A 727 19.73 0.14 6.17
N GLY A 728 18.52 -0.41 6.21
CA GLY A 728 17.57 -0.35 5.11
C GLY A 728 16.35 0.48 5.45
N LEU A 729 15.73 1.04 4.43
CA LEU A 729 14.45 1.72 4.47
C LEU A 729 13.47 0.98 3.56
N ARG A 730 12.50 0.30 4.16
CA ARG A 730 11.38 -0.27 3.44
C ARG A 730 10.34 0.82 3.19
N MET A 731 10.27 1.31 1.95
CA MET A 731 9.34 2.36 1.57
C MET A 731 7.90 1.84 1.42
N ASN A 732 7.76 0.63 0.87
CA ASN A 732 6.50 -0.11 0.76
C ASN A 732 6.79 -1.61 0.59
N GLN A 733 5.79 -2.41 0.24
CA GLN A 733 5.97 -3.85 0.03
C GLN A 733 6.83 -4.19 -1.20
N SER A 734 7.01 -3.25 -2.12
CA SER A 734 7.70 -3.48 -3.39
C SER A 734 9.04 -2.77 -3.52
N LEU A 735 9.35 -1.76 -2.67
CA LEU A 735 10.55 -0.94 -2.79
C LEU A 735 11.31 -0.88 -1.47
N TYR A 736 12.60 -1.23 -1.55
CA TYR A 736 13.55 -1.23 -0.44
C TYR A 736 14.87 -0.58 -0.87
N VAL A 737 15.39 0.34 -0.08
CA VAL A 737 16.70 0.95 -0.27
C VAL A 737 17.55 0.72 0.97
N ASN A 738 18.85 0.47 0.78
CA ASN A 738 19.75 0.21 1.90
C ASN A 738 21.13 0.78 1.70
N THR A 739 21.81 1.01 2.81
CA THR A 739 23.26 1.16 2.88
C THR A 739 23.84 -0.06 3.60
N PHE A 740 25.02 -0.48 3.22
CA PHE A 740 25.61 -1.68 3.78
C PHE A 740 27.12 -1.59 3.95
N ALA A 741 27.62 -2.38 4.88
CA ALA A 741 29.01 -2.70 5.03
C ALA A 741 29.17 -4.22 5.02
N GLU A 742 30.10 -4.72 4.22
CA GLU A 742 30.38 -6.15 4.11
C GLU A 742 31.84 -6.45 4.40
N ALA A 743 32.07 -7.63 4.95
CA ALA A 743 33.42 -8.14 5.15
C ALA A 743 33.42 -9.67 4.96
N GLY A 744 34.44 -10.19 4.28
CA GLY A 744 34.53 -11.65 4.05
C GLY A 744 35.88 -12.06 3.53
N ASN A 745 36.17 -13.36 3.67
CA ASN A 745 37.34 -13.99 3.09
C ASN A 745 37.11 -15.49 2.86
N VAL A 746 37.96 -16.11 2.06
CA VAL A 746 38.00 -17.54 1.78
C VAL A 746 39.39 -18.09 2.09
N TRP A 747 39.46 -19.30 2.59
CA TRP A 747 40.72 -19.96 3.01
C TRP A 747 40.86 -21.34 2.41
N ALA A 748 42.09 -21.78 2.21
CA ALA A 748 42.38 -23.11 1.66
C ALA A 748 41.91 -24.25 2.59
N ARG A 749 41.85 -24.02 3.90
CA ARG A 749 41.45 -25.01 4.91
C ARG A 749 40.66 -24.32 6.05
N ALA A 750 39.76 -25.09 6.67
CA ALA A 750 38.92 -24.59 7.76
C ALA A 750 39.73 -24.11 8.99
N ARG A 751 40.87 -24.74 9.27
CA ARG A 751 41.75 -24.33 10.39
C ARG A 751 42.47 -22.97 10.16
N GLU A 752 42.44 -22.47 8.95
CA GLU A 752 43.10 -21.21 8.56
C GLU A 752 42.18 -20.01 8.64
N ILE A 753 40.93 -20.22 9.08
CA ILE A 753 39.96 -19.12 9.25
C ILE A 753 40.52 -18.11 10.23
N ASP A 754 40.71 -16.89 9.73
CA ASP A 754 41.17 -15.73 10.50
C ASP A 754 40.19 -14.57 10.31
N PRO A 755 39.28 -14.32 11.27
CA PRO A 755 38.29 -13.25 11.18
C PRO A 755 38.90 -11.84 11.17
N THR A 756 40.19 -11.68 11.42
CA THR A 756 40.87 -10.39 11.36
C THR A 756 41.37 -10.02 9.96
N ARG A 757 41.44 -11.01 9.06
CA ARG A 757 41.90 -10.83 7.69
C ARG A 757 40.72 -10.92 6.71
N LEU A 758 39.90 -9.90 6.69
CA LEU A 758 38.71 -9.84 5.84
C LEU A 758 38.87 -8.74 4.78
N PHE A 759 38.42 -9.02 3.57
CA PHE A 759 38.21 -8.03 2.52
C PHE A 759 36.92 -7.28 2.80
N ARG A 760 36.94 -5.94 2.77
CA ARG A 760 35.85 -5.08 3.22
C ARG A 760 35.27 -4.26 2.09
N SER A 761 33.98 -4.01 2.15
CA SER A 761 33.31 -3.09 1.25
C SER A 761 32.22 -2.30 1.96
N ILE A 762 31.86 -1.18 1.38
CA ILE A 762 30.72 -0.35 1.78
C ILE A 762 29.94 0.01 0.53
N GLY A 763 28.67 0.27 0.65
CA GLY A 763 27.87 0.68 -0.50
C GLY A 763 26.43 0.99 -0.17
N PHE A 764 25.67 1.23 -1.21
CA PHE A 764 24.24 1.44 -1.14
C PHE A 764 23.55 0.67 -2.26
N GLY A 765 22.31 0.30 -2.00
CA GLY A 765 21.51 -0.51 -2.92
C GLY A 765 20.05 -0.12 -2.93
N ALA A 766 19.39 -0.51 -4.01
CA ALA A 766 17.95 -0.44 -4.14
C ALA A 766 17.42 -1.78 -4.68
N SER A 767 16.29 -2.21 -4.15
CA SER A 767 15.61 -3.44 -4.59
C SER A 767 14.14 -3.17 -4.82
N ILE A 768 13.62 -3.66 -5.93
CA ILE A 768 12.21 -3.53 -6.30
C ILE A 768 11.63 -4.89 -6.65
N ILE A 769 10.41 -5.14 -6.22
CA ILE A 769 9.63 -6.31 -6.63
C ILE A 769 8.89 -5.97 -7.92
N THR A 770 9.17 -6.73 -8.96
CA THR A 770 8.48 -6.61 -10.24
C THR A 770 7.66 -7.87 -10.52
N PRO A 771 6.72 -7.84 -11.47
CA PRO A 771 6.01 -9.05 -11.92
C PRO A 771 6.94 -10.18 -12.40
N PHE A 772 8.17 -9.83 -12.80
CA PHE A 772 9.19 -10.78 -13.26
C PHE A 772 10.11 -11.27 -12.14
N GLY A 773 9.85 -10.86 -10.91
CA GLY A 773 10.66 -11.16 -9.73
C GLY A 773 11.41 -9.96 -9.18
N PRO A 774 12.14 -10.15 -8.09
CA PRO A 774 12.89 -9.07 -7.46
C PRO A 774 14.10 -8.66 -8.30
N LEU A 775 14.27 -7.36 -8.46
CA LEU A 775 15.43 -6.72 -9.08
C LEU A 775 16.18 -5.92 -8.02
N GLY A 776 17.50 -6.04 -8.01
CA GLY A 776 18.37 -5.27 -7.14
C GLY A 776 19.51 -4.62 -7.90
N LEU A 777 19.83 -3.40 -7.52
CA LEU A 777 20.97 -2.64 -8.01
C LEU A 777 21.79 -2.19 -6.81
N ASP A 778 23.06 -2.62 -6.75
CA ASP A 778 23.96 -2.25 -5.67
C ASP A 778 25.18 -1.52 -6.25
N TYR A 779 25.56 -0.42 -5.63
CA TYR A 779 26.79 0.32 -5.94
C TYR A 779 27.70 0.27 -4.74
N ALA A 780 28.79 -0.46 -4.87
CA ALA A 780 29.66 -0.84 -3.75
C ALA A 780 31.11 -0.46 -4.00
N PHE A 781 31.79 -0.03 -2.95
CA PHE A 781 33.18 0.37 -2.93
C PHE A 781 34.03 -0.68 -2.22
N GLY A 782 34.87 -1.38 -2.98
CA GLY A 782 35.79 -2.38 -2.44
C GLY A 782 37.05 -1.71 -1.86
N LEU A 783 37.17 -1.78 -0.54
CA LEU A 783 38.23 -1.04 0.21
C LEU A 783 39.61 -1.66 0.08
N ASP A 784 39.69 -2.99 -0.05
CA ASP A 784 40.93 -3.75 -0.01
C ASP A 784 41.31 -4.37 -1.39
N ARG A 785 40.78 -3.78 -2.47
CA ARG A 785 41.16 -4.16 -3.85
C ARG A 785 42.62 -3.80 -4.11
N LEU A 786 43.25 -4.63 -4.96
CA LEU A 786 44.64 -4.41 -5.40
C LEU A 786 44.67 -4.16 -6.91
N ASP A 787 45.63 -3.41 -7.38
CA ASP A 787 45.98 -3.27 -8.81
C ASP A 787 46.91 -4.44 -9.25
N GLN A 788 47.26 -4.44 -10.53
CA GLN A 788 48.20 -5.43 -11.09
C GLN A 788 49.62 -5.39 -10.48
N SER A 789 49.94 -4.31 -9.81
CA SER A 789 51.22 -4.13 -9.11
C SER A 789 51.15 -4.52 -7.62
N GLY A 790 49.99 -5.02 -7.13
CA GLY A 790 49.76 -5.37 -5.73
C GLY A 790 49.55 -4.20 -4.79
N ARG A 791 49.37 -2.98 -5.34
CA ARG A 791 49.06 -1.78 -4.51
C ARG A 791 47.55 -1.66 -4.28
N ARG A 792 47.14 -1.13 -3.14
CA ARG A 792 45.72 -0.86 -2.86
C ARG A 792 45.13 0.11 -3.90
N ALA A 793 44.09 -0.32 -4.57
CA ALA A 793 43.36 0.42 -5.60
C ALA A 793 41.83 0.30 -5.36
N PRO A 794 41.28 0.94 -4.31
CA PRO A 794 39.86 0.91 -4.03
C PRO A 794 39.06 1.46 -5.19
N LYS A 795 37.95 0.79 -5.51
CA LYS A 795 37.14 1.15 -6.69
C LYS A 795 35.66 0.86 -6.44
N TRP A 796 34.83 1.72 -7.00
CA TRP A 796 33.39 1.49 -7.09
C TRP A 796 33.06 0.45 -8.14
N GLN A 797 32.07 -0.40 -7.83
CA GLN A 797 31.54 -1.40 -8.73
C GLN A 797 30.01 -1.45 -8.65
N LEU A 798 29.39 -1.46 -9.83
CA LEU A 798 27.95 -1.63 -9.97
C LEU A 798 27.64 -3.11 -10.09
N HIS A 799 26.71 -3.58 -9.27
CA HIS A 799 26.21 -4.94 -9.28
C HIS A 799 24.72 -4.95 -9.60
N PHE A 800 24.32 -5.81 -10.48
CA PHE A 800 22.92 -6.04 -10.82
C PHE A 800 22.50 -7.43 -10.34
N ARG A 801 21.41 -7.48 -9.56
CA ARG A 801 20.83 -8.73 -9.02
C ARG A 801 19.47 -8.98 -9.65
N PHE A 802 19.24 -10.18 -10.10
CA PHE A 802 17.97 -10.64 -10.64
C PHE A 802 17.53 -11.91 -9.94
N GLY A 803 16.29 -11.94 -9.42
CA GLY A 803 15.71 -13.10 -8.77
C GLY A 803 16.22 -13.41 -7.36
N GLN A 804 17.12 -12.59 -6.79
CA GLN A 804 17.61 -12.68 -5.42
C GLN A 804 17.48 -11.32 -4.74
N ILE A 805 16.89 -11.32 -3.54
CA ILE A 805 16.73 -10.07 -2.76
C ILE A 805 17.87 -9.94 -1.77
N PHE A 806 18.29 -11.05 -1.17
CA PHE A 806 19.33 -11.13 -0.14
C PHE A 806 20.21 -12.34 -0.33
#